data_a38a2119bacba0ca47fc344ab9af313b
#
_entry.id   a38a2119bacba0ca47fc344ab9af313b
#
_cell.length_a   1.000
_cell.length_b   1.000
_cell.length_c   1.000
_cell.angle_alpha   90.00
_cell.angle_beta   90.00
_cell.angle_gamma   90.00
#
_symmetry.space_group_name_H-M   'P 1'
#
loop_
_entity.id
_entity.type
_entity.pdbx_description
1 polymer ?
#
loop_
_entity_poly.entity_id
_entity_poly.type
_entity_poly.pdbx_seq_one_letter_code
_entity_poly.pdbx_strand_id
1 'polypeptide(L)'
;MGEVYLAVDTKLDRKVAIKILRLDSLPEENLTKRLRREAQAAAKLDHANICAVYDVNEADSLTFIVMQYIEGETLAEKMDRQPLELSTVVAVVEQAAEGLAEAHTHGVVHRDLKPQNLMITPRGQLKILDFGLAKQVYTSDQVDADASTASMLSTPGNVVGTMPYMSPEQLQGEPLDASSDIFSLGVIFYEMLAGKHPFKDKSAAVTISRIILGEPIPTEQFQANVSPELQALLNKMLSKDKAARYENAEAFLADLRQLSAPSSANVLSVDTAPAKRFPTIPANGTLGNRLLSLAGRYKWVIVVSVLALILLGFAISRFVRTPHLDSLAILPFTYVSSDPQLMANPDREYLSDGLTEGIINNLSQLANLRVTSRSTVFRYKGKDLDPLAIGRELRVRAVLVGQIKQEGNELRITVELMDIQENRSIWVFTYQRKTADVQTVQKEIARNVSEKLRLELTRADQTQLAKTYTESGEAYEAYLKGRYHWNKRTDEGFKQATNFFQEAIVKDPNYALAYTGLADCYTLRSDYGFLAPKEGYALAKGAVTLALKYDEGLAEAHTSLASIKAVTDWDWQGAENEYRRAIELNPKYATAHHWYAAQLLLQGRLDEALREIKQAQQLDPLSLGINKDFAVILLYARDYDKALEQCRKTLEIEPHFGAMSTYIAQIYELKQKYPEAAAELEKAHATDPEDSEITYALAQAYALMGKRNEAVKISNELSQPANKNVFLPKEAAYLFALLGETERAVAILQKAAEDHYLPVAEVKMDPRFVDLRKDQRLSELLVKIGLSP
;
A
#
# COMPACT_ATOMS: atom_id res chain seq x y z
N MET A 1 -16.94 21.48 7.93
CA MET A 1 -18.43 21.54 7.93
C MET A 1 -18.84 22.46 9.06
N GLY A 2 -19.93 23.24 8.85
CA GLY A 2 -20.46 24.10 9.90
C GLY A 2 -21.27 23.32 10.92
N GLU A 3 -21.37 23.87 12.13
CA GLU A 3 -22.24 23.35 13.19
C GLU A 3 -23.66 23.86 12.98
N VAL A 4 -24.66 23.01 13.22
CA VAL A 4 -26.08 23.37 13.07
C VAL A 4 -26.74 23.38 14.44
N TYR A 5 -27.41 24.48 14.74
CA TYR A 5 -28.06 24.70 16.02
C TYR A 5 -29.58 24.87 15.84
N LEU A 6 -30.34 24.29 16.76
CA LEU A 6 -31.76 24.60 16.88
C LEU A 6 -31.90 25.92 17.64
N ALA A 7 -32.63 26.86 17.04
CA ALA A 7 -32.92 28.18 17.65
C ALA A 7 -34.40 28.55 17.50
N VAL A 8 -34.79 29.62 18.15
CA VAL A 8 -36.14 30.21 18.05
C VAL A 8 -36.01 31.61 17.46
N ASP A 9 -36.69 31.85 16.33
CA ASP A 9 -36.93 33.18 15.84
C ASP A 9 -37.91 33.91 16.76
N THR A 10 -37.37 34.79 17.62
CA THR A 10 -38.16 35.48 18.60
C THR A 10 -39.11 36.52 18.02
N LYS A 11 -38.96 36.93 16.75
CA LYS A 11 -39.87 37.87 16.08
C LYS A 11 -41.12 37.19 15.51
N LEU A 12 -40.90 35.97 15.02
CA LEU A 12 -41.98 35.19 14.39
C LEU A 12 -42.46 34.01 15.22
N ASP A 13 -41.91 33.82 16.41
CA ASP A 13 -42.19 32.73 17.36
C ASP A 13 -42.19 31.33 16.71
N ARG A 14 -41.12 31.05 15.97
CA ARG A 14 -40.96 29.78 15.27
C ARG A 14 -39.59 29.18 15.49
N LYS A 15 -39.51 27.83 15.47
CA LYS A 15 -38.22 27.11 15.44
C LYS A 15 -37.54 27.29 14.12
N VAL A 16 -36.22 27.52 14.14
CA VAL A 16 -35.32 27.64 12.99
C VAL A 16 -34.06 26.84 13.21
N ALA A 17 -33.41 26.43 12.14
CA ALA A 17 -32.06 25.86 12.20
C ALA A 17 -31.06 26.96 11.81
N ILE A 18 -29.98 27.10 12.59
CA ILE A 18 -28.88 28.03 12.33
C ILE A 18 -27.64 27.22 12.00
N LYS A 19 -27.11 27.39 10.79
CA LYS A 19 -25.87 26.74 10.37
C LYS A 19 -24.74 27.78 10.39
N ILE A 20 -23.74 27.54 11.26
CA ILE A 20 -22.55 28.40 11.37
C ILE A 20 -21.53 27.92 10.34
N LEU A 21 -20.96 28.87 9.56
CA LEU A 21 -19.93 28.59 8.56
C LEU A 21 -18.55 28.95 9.15
N ARG A 22 -17.64 27.98 9.24
CA ARG A 22 -16.24 28.19 9.68
C ARG A 22 -15.39 28.60 8.47
N LEU A 23 -14.77 29.77 8.53
CA LEU A 23 -14.02 30.39 7.43
C LEU A 23 -12.49 30.39 7.69
N ASP A 24 -11.92 29.37 8.29
CA ASP A 24 -10.58 29.37 8.90
C ASP A 24 -9.36 29.52 7.92
N SER A 25 -9.53 29.78 6.60
CA SER A 25 -8.38 29.64 5.69
C SER A 25 -8.30 30.53 4.45
N LEU A 26 -9.13 31.60 4.25
CA LEU A 26 -9.01 32.45 3.04
C LEU A 26 -9.37 33.95 3.34
N PRO A 27 -8.94 34.92 2.47
CA PRO A 27 -9.22 36.35 2.67
C PRO A 27 -10.73 36.66 2.65
N GLU A 28 -11.22 37.26 3.73
CA GLU A 28 -12.63 37.35 4.13
C GLU A 28 -13.60 38.04 3.13
N GLU A 29 -13.19 39.08 2.41
CA GLU A 29 -14.16 39.93 1.66
C GLU A 29 -14.80 39.29 0.43
N ASN A 30 -14.09 38.48 -0.31
CA ASN A 30 -14.61 37.87 -1.54
C ASN A 30 -15.44 36.62 -1.24
N LEU A 31 -15.14 35.93 -0.14
CA LEU A 31 -15.80 34.69 0.28
C LEU A 31 -17.23 34.97 0.77
N THR A 32 -17.38 35.98 1.61
CA THR A 32 -18.67 36.39 2.18
C THR A 32 -19.63 36.88 1.06
N LYS A 33 -19.14 37.65 0.08
CA LYS A 33 -19.95 38.10 -1.06
C LYS A 33 -20.45 36.94 -1.92
N ARG A 34 -19.62 35.89 -2.07
CA ARG A 34 -19.96 34.72 -2.87
C ARG A 34 -20.99 33.83 -2.16
N LEU A 35 -20.77 33.53 -0.86
CA LEU A 35 -21.73 32.81 -0.02
C LEU A 35 -23.10 33.50 0.02
N ARG A 36 -23.11 34.83 0.10
CA ARG A 36 -24.35 35.63 0.07
C ARG A 36 -25.09 35.46 -1.27
N ARG A 37 -24.38 35.42 -2.40
CA ARG A 37 -25.01 35.19 -3.72
C ARG A 37 -25.62 33.79 -3.84
N GLU A 38 -24.95 32.77 -3.33
CA GLU A 38 -25.43 31.36 -3.37
C GLU A 38 -26.63 31.18 -2.43
N ALA A 39 -26.54 31.71 -1.22
CA ALA A 39 -27.68 31.67 -0.31
C ALA A 39 -28.89 32.48 -0.83
N GLN A 40 -28.65 33.58 -1.56
CA GLN A 40 -29.70 34.33 -2.25
C GLN A 40 -30.32 33.54 -3.41
N ALA A 41 -29.55 32.70 -4.09
CA ALA A 41 -30.06 31.81 -5.13
C ALA A 41 -30.91 30.68 -4.51
N ALA A 42 -30.41 30.05 -3.42
CA ALA A 42 -31.15 29.02 -2.69
C ALA A 42 -32.43 29.57 -2.02
N ALA A 43 -32.41 30.85 -1.55
CA ALA A 43 -33.57 31.49 -0.93
C ALA A 43 -34.72 31.81 -1.94
N LYS A 44 -34.47 31.72 -3.23
CA LYS A 44 -35.49 31.88 -4.29
C LYS A 44 -36.26 30.57 -4.55
N LEU A 45 -35.74 29.45 -4.07
CA LEU A 45 -36.38 28.13 -4.27
C LEU A 45 -37.51 27.96 -3.25
N ASP A 46 -38.76 27.95 -3.75
CA ASP A 46 -39.96 27.69 -2.93
C ASP A 46 -40.64 26.42 -3.41
N HIS A 47 -40.29 25.28 -2.78
CA HIS A 47 -40.81 23.98 -3.16
C HIS A 47 -41.06 23.09 -1.94
N ALA A 48 -42.08 22.25 -2.02
CA ALA A 48 -42.47 21.36 -0.94
C ALA A 48 -41.33 20.42 -0.50
N ASN A 49 -40.42 20.03 -1.39
CA ASN A 49 -39.32 19.11 -1.16
C ASN A 49 -37.95 19.81 -0.99
N ILE A 50 -37.91 21.13 -0.86
CA ILE A 50 -36.69 21.90 -0.57
C ILE A 50 -36.79 22.55 0.80
N CYS A 51 -35.68 22.54 1.55
CA CYS A 51 -35.57 23.25 2.82
C CYS A 51 -35.46 24.77 2.56
N ALA A 52 -36.39 25.57 3.06
CA ALA A 52 -36.39 27.00 2.88
C ALA A 52 -35.24 27.68 3.61
N VAL A 53 -34.48 28.54 2.94
CA VAL A 53 -33.49 29.45 3.52
C VAL A 53 -34.19 30.76 3.83
N TYR A 54 -34.15 31.18 5.12
CA TYR A 54 -34.82 32.37 5.59
C TYR A 54 -33.96 33.62 5.55
N ASP A 55 -32.67 33.46 5.94
CA ASP A 55 -31.76 34.61 6.03
C ASP A 55 -30.29 34.17 6.08
N VAL A 56 -29.38 35.12 5.76
CA VAL A 56 -27.94 34.98 5.90
C VAL A 56 -27.39 36.16 6.65
N ASN A 57 -26.87 35.97 7.81
CA ASN A 57 -26.44 37.03 8.72
C ASN A 57 -24.99 36.81 9.21
N GLU A 58 -24.45 37.91 9.75
CA GLU A 58 -23.14 37.95 10.39
C GLU A 58 -23.27 38.49 11.82
N ALA A 59 -22.67 37.79 12.78
CA ALA A 59 -22.56 38.28 14.14
C ALA A 59 -21.24 37.78 14.74
N ASP A 60 -20.53 38.64 15.48
CA ASP A 60 -19.26 38.30 16.13
C ASP A 60 -18.22 37.65 15.24
N SER A 61 -18.08 38.15 13.99
CA SER A 61 -17.21 37.59 12.94
C SER A 61 -17.58 36.17 12.48
N LEU A 62 -18.78 35.71 12.81
CA LEU A 62 -19.31 34.43 12.33
C LEU A 62 -20.40 34.67 11.28
N THR A 63 -20.25 34.05 10.11
CA THR A 63 -21.32 34.04 9.10
C THR A 63 -22.19 32.81 9.34
N PHE A 64 -23.49 32.99 9.36
CA PHE A 64 -24.45 31.90 9.58
C PHE A 64 -25.68 32.02 8.67
N ILE A 65 -26.30 30.89 8.39
CA ILE A 65 -27.49 30.73 7.60
C ILE A 65 -28.65 30.35 8.51
N VAL A 66 -29.77 31.06 8.40
CA VAL A 66 -31.02 30.75 9.07
C VAL A 66 -31.94 30.03 8.12
N MET A 67 -32.35 28.83 8.45
CA MET A 67 -33.17 27.98 7.59
C MET A 67 -34.34 27.32 8.34
N GLN A 68 -35.22 26.70 7.58
CA GLN A 68 -36.34 25.94 8.12
C GLN A 68 -35.86 24.82 9.04
N TYR A 69 -36.40 24.79 10.26
CA TYR A 69 -36.26 23.60 11.12
C TYR A 69 -37.19 22.51 10.62
N ILE A 70 -36.63 21.33 10.32
CA ILE A 70 -37.37 20.16 9.83
C ILE A 70 -37.35 19.11 10.95
N GLU A 71 -38.54 18.73 11.40
CA GLU A 71 -38.69 17.61 12.33
C GLU A 71 -38.77 16.32 11.52
N GLY A 72 -37.81 15.40 11.76
CA GLY A 72 -37.70 14.15 11.02
C GLY A 72 -36.37 13.46 11.23
N GLU A 73 -36.09 12.48 10.40
CA GLU A 73 -34.80 11.73 10.36
C GLU A 73 -34.17 11.89 8.97
N THR A 74 -32.84 11.76 8.92
CA THR A 74 -32.13 11.74 7.63
C THR A 74 -32.40 10.41 6.91
N LEU A 75 -32.31 10.45 5.56
CA LEU A 75 -32.43 9.22 4.77
C LEU A 75 -31.31 8.22 5.14
N ALA A 76 -30.11 8.71 5.52
CA ALA A 76 -29.04 7.87 6.02
C ALA A 76 -29.44 7.08 7.27
N GLU A 77 -29.99 7.76 8.28
CA GLU A 77 -30.46 7.12 9.52
C GLU A 77 -31.58 6.12 9.26
N LYS A 78 -32.45 6.39 8.28
CA LYS A 78 -33.54 5.50 7.89
C LYS A 78 -33.00 4.25 7.22
N MET A 79 -32.04 4.37 6.29
CA MET A 79 -31.41 3.27 5.60
C MET A 79 -30.59 2.36 6.53
N ASP A 80 -29.94 2.94 7.54
CA ASP A 80 -29.15 2.19 8.53
C ASP A 80 -30.02 1.31 9.45
N ARG A 81 -31.30 1.63 9.64
CA ARG A 81 -32.18 0.86 10.52
C ARG A 81 -32.75 -0.39 9.88
N GLN A 82 -33.17 -0.31 8.62
CA GLN A 82 -33.79 -1.44 7.91
C GLN A 82 -33.84 -1.20 6.40
N PRO A 83 -33.84 -2.26 5.59
CA PRO A 83 -34.08 -2.15 4.15
C PRO A 83 -35.42 -1.47 3.86
N LEU A 84 -35.44 -0.64 2.81
CA LEU A 84 -36.63 0.09 2.40
C LEU A 84 -37.46 -0.75 1.40
N GLU A 85 -38.76 -0.67 1.51
CA GLU A 85 -39.66 -1.27 0.51
C GLU A 85 -39.59 -0.51 -0.81
N LEU A 86 -39.72 -1.19 -1.94
CA LEU A 86 -39.63 -0.62 -3.28
C LEU A 86 -40.53 0.59 -3.48
N SER A 87 -41.77 0.55 -2.97
CA SER A 87 -42.73 1.65 -3.01
C SER A 87 -42.17 2.91 -2.29
N THR A 88 -41.55 2.71 -1.14
CA THR A 88 -40.91 3.80 -0.37
C THR A 88 -39.71 4.37 -1.10
N VAL A 89 -38.88 3.50 -1.70
CA VAL A 89 -37.70 3.91 -2.48
C VAL A 89 -38.11 4.79 -3.66
N VAL A 90 -39.13 4.36 -4.45
CA VAL A 90 -39.63 5.10 -5.61
C VAL A 90 -40.20 6.46 -5.15
N ALA A 91 -41.01 6.48 -4.09
CA ALA A 91 -41.56 7.72 -3.55
C ALA A 91 -40.51 8.71 -3.05
N VAL A 92 -39.43 8.22 -2.43
CA VAL A 92 -38.28 9.06 -1.99
C VAL A 92 -37.55 9.65 -3.20
N VAL A 93 -37.27 8.82 -4.21
CA VAL A 93 -36.60 9.27 -5.44
C VAL A 93 -37.43 10.25 -6.23
N GLU A 94 -38.76 10.03 -6.35
CA GLU A 94 -39.66 10.94 -7.03
C GLU A 94 -39.65 12.32 -6.35
N GLN A 95 -39.84 12.37 -5.03
CA GLN A 95 -39.85 13.61 -4.28
C GLN A 95 -38.49 14.34 -4.33
N ALA A 96 -37.35 13.60 -4.30
CA ALA A 96 -36.04 14.19 -4.45
C ALA A 96 -35.85 14.79 -5.84
N ALA A 97 -36.30 14.09 -6.88
CA ALA A 97 -36.24 14.58 -8.24
C ALA A 97 -37.15 15.78 -8.48
N GLU A 98 -38.32 15.87 -7.86
CA GLU A 98 -39.21 17.05 -7.90
C GLU A 98 -38.52 18.31 -7.33
N GLY A 99 -37.85 18.17 -6.16
CA GLY A 99 -37.07 19.26 -5.58
C GLY A 99 -35.87 19.67 -6.44
N LEU A 100 -35.19 18.69 -7.05
CA LEU A 100 -34.10 18.99 -7.98
C LEU A 100 -34.58 19.62 -9.26
N ALA A 101 -35.73 19.23 -9.82
CA ALA A 101 -36.29 19.83 -11.01
C ALA A 101 -36.59 21.32 -10.81
N GLU A 102 -37.18 21.69 -9.67
CA GLU A 102 -37.37 23.10 -9.31
C GLU A 102 -36.04 23.86 -9.25
N ALA A 103 -35.04 23.31 -8.61
CA ALA A 103 -33.72 23.93 -8.51
C ALA A 103 -33.05 24.09 -9.90
N HIS A 104 -33.09 23.03 -10.72
CA HIS A 104 -32.50 23.04 -12.08
C HIS A 104 -33.17 24.04 -12.99
N THR A 105 -34.50 24.26 -12.89
CA THR A 105 -35.23 25.25 -13.62
C THR A 105 -34.75 26.68 -13.29
N HIS A 106 -34.31 26.91 -12.06
CA HIS A 106 -33.72 28.14 -11.59
C HIS A 106 -32.20 28.24 -11.79
N GLY A 107 -31.60 27.29 -12.51
CA GLY A 107 -30.16 27.25 -12.78
C GLY A 107 -29.32 26.92 -11.53
N VAL A 108 -29.93 26.34 -10.50
CA VAL A 108 -29.25 25.95 -9.26
C VAL A 108 -28.96 24.46 -9.27
N VAL A 109 -27.69 24.06 -9.15
CA VAL A 109 -27.22 22.68 -9.03
C VAL A 109 -26.84 22.41 -7.59
N HIS A 110 -27.25 21.26 -7.04
CA HIS A 110 -27.05 20.93 -5.62
C HIS A 110 -25.60 20.62 -5.25
N ARG A 111 -24.89 19.83 -6.08
CA ARG A 111 -23.44 19.52 -5.98
C ARG A 111 -22.98 18.72 -4.76
N ASP A 112 -23.82 18.47 -3.77
CA ASP A 112 -23.52 17.71 -2.56
C ASP A 112 -24.67 16.79 -2.15
N LEU A 113 -25.35 16.19 -3.13
CA LEU A 113 -26.48 15.30 -2.87
C LEU A 113 -25.99 13.99 -2.26
N LYS A 114 -26.52 13.66 -1.08
CA LYS A 114 -26.19 12.44 -0.30
C LYS A 114 -27.31 12.15 0.70
N PRO A 115 -27.41 10.91 1.23
CA PRO A 115 -28.46 10.53 2.18
C PRO A 115 -28.54 11.42 3.44
N GLN A 116 -27.43 11.99 3.89
CA GLN A 116 -27.38 12.91 5.05
C GLN A 116 -28.03 14.27 4.77
N ASN A 117 -28.11 14.66 3.48
CA ASN A 117 -28.72 15.93 3.05
C ASN A 117 -30.18 15.76 2.61
N LEU A 118 -30.76 14.58 2.82
CA LEU A 118 -32.16 14.27 2.54
C LEU A 118 -32.86 13.94 3.87
N MET A 119 -33.81 14.77 4.29
CA MET A 119 -34.60 14.54 5.51
C MET A 119 -36.02 14.06 5.18
N ILE A 120 -36.50 13.08 5.96
CA ILE A 120 -37.86 12.56 5.83
C ILE A 120 -38.64 12.96 7.09
N THR A 121 -39.71 13.70 6.90
CA THR A 121 -40.61 14.09 7.99
C THR A 121 -41.43 12.89 8.48
N PRO A 122 -42.04 12.95 9.69
CA PRO A 122 -42.95 11.89 10.18
C PRO A 122 -44.15 11.62 9.28
N ARG A 123 -44.49 12.54 8.37
CA ARG A 123 -45.56 12.39 7.37
C ARG A 123 -45.08 11.78 6.06
N GLY A 124 -43.81 11.37 5.95
CA GLY A 124 -43.23 10.79 4.75
C GLY A 124 -42.84 11.81 3.66
N GLN A 125 -42.82 13.11 3.99
CA GLN A 125 -42.38 14.14 3.06
C GLN A 125 -40.85 14.27 3.08
N LEU A 126 -40.23 14.21 1.90
CA LEU A 126 -38.81 14.43 1.76
C LEU A 126 -38.50 15.94 1.68
N LYS A 127 -37.40 16.34 2.30
CA LYS A 127 -36.82 17.70 2.23
C LYS A 127 -35.36 17.62 1.88
N ILE A 128 -34.93 18.28 0.79
CA ILE A 128 -33.53 18.45 0.39
C ILE A 128 -32.95 19.57 1.20
N LEU A 129 -31.81 19.31 1.85
CA LEU A 129 -31.04 20.26 2.64
C LEU A 129 -29.80 20.74 1.85
N ASP A 130 -29.27 21.91 2.23
CA ASP A 130 -27.91 22.35 1.90
C ASP A 130 -27.53 22.34 0.41
N PHE A 131 -28.25 23.08 -0.42
CA PHE A 131 -27.82 23.33 -1.79
C PHE A 131 -26.43 23.98 -1.81
N GLY A 132 -25.40 23.21 -2.07
CA GLY A 132 -24.01 23.53 -2.45
C GLY A 132 -23.24 24.71 -1.80
N LEU A 133 -23.81 25.34 -0.80
CA LEU A 133 -23.37 26.61 -0.19
C LEU A 133 -21.91 26.68 0.29
N ALA A 134 -21.24 25.53 0.43
CA ALA A 134 -19.89 25.48 0.98
C ALA A 134 -18.81 25.00 -0.02
N LYS A 135 -19.15 24.44 -1.19
CA LYS A 135 -18.17 23.80 -2.10
C LYS A 135 -17.62 24.69 -3.20
N GLN A 136 -18.32 25.76 -3.59
CA GLN A 136 -17.80 26.71 -4.60
C GLN A 136 -16.71 27.66 -4.10
N VAL A 137 -16.46 27.67 -2.81
CA VAL A 137 -15.40 28.49 -2.20
C VAL A 137 -13.99 28.14 -2.74
N TYR A 138 -13.84 26.97 -3.32
CA TYR A 138 -12.55 26.42 -3.75
C TYR A 138 -12.34 26.40 -5.29
N THR A 139 -13.29 26.87 -6.10
CA THR A 139 -13.12 27.00 -7.56
C THR A 139 -13.10 28.47 -7.96
N SER A 140 -11.92 29.10 -7.98
CA SER A 140 -11.73 30.46 -8.47
C SER A 140 -11.41 30.44 -9.98
N ASP A 141 -12.02 31.36 -10.76
CA ASP A 141 -11.83 31.53 -12.19
C ASP A 141 -10.43 31.99 -12.63
N GLN A 142 -9.40 31.85 -11.82
CA GLN A 142 -8.01 32.31 -12.10
C GLN A 142 -6.93 31.38 -11.52
N VAL A 143 -7.16 30.08 -11.40
CA VAL A 143 -6.07 29.16 -11.03
C VAL A 143 -6.03 28.05 -12.08
N ASP A 144 -4.85 27.78 -12.60
CA ASP A 144 -4.57 26.74 -13.60
C ASP A 144 -5.34 25.44 -13.33
N ALA A 145 -5.88 24.83 -14.36
CA ALA A 145 -6.76 23.64 -14.32
C ALA A 145 -6.15 22.46 -13.55
N ASP A 146 -4.83 22.42 -13.38
CA ASP A 146 -4.09 21.39 -12.65
C ASP A 146 -4.15 21.53 -11.12
N ALA A 147 -4.52 22.71 -10.59
CA ALA A 147 -4.52 22.97 -9.14
C ALA A 147 -5.87 22.71 -8.44
N SER A 148 -6.99 22.67 -9.19
CA SER A 148 -8.34 22.66 -8.61
C SER A 148 -8.74 21.35 -7.92
N THR A 149 -8.35 20.21 -8.48
CA THR A 149 -8.69 18.87 -7.93
C THR A 149 -7.85 18.52 -6.70
N ALA A 150 -6.58 18.93 -6.69
CA ALA A 150 -5.68 18.73 -5.55
C ALA A 150 -6.11 19.53 -4.32
N SER A 151 -6.68 20.72 -4.52
CA SER A 151 -7.15 21.61 -3.45
C SER A 151 -8.42 21.07 -2.75
N MET A 152 -9.34 20.44 -3.49
CA MET A 152 -10.57 19.86 -2.92
C MET A 152 -10.30 18.63 -2.02
N LEU A 153 -9.26 17.85 -2.33
CA LEU A 153 -8.92 16.61 -1.62
C LEU A 153 -7.96 16.83 -0.44
N SER A 154 -7.34 18.00 -0.35
CA SER A 154 -6.25 18.26 0.62
C SER A 154 -6.64 18.98 1.90
N THR A 155 -7.91 19.35 2.10
CA THR A 155 -8.36 20.04 3.32
C THR A 155 -8.65 19.03 4.44
N PRO A 156 -7.91 19.03 5.56
CA PRO A 156 -8.16 18.10 6.66
C PRO A 156 -9.54 18.33 7.28
N GLY A 157 -10.38 17.30 7.28
CA GLY A 157 -11.64 17.24 8.03
C GLY A 157 -12.96 17.22 7.24
N ASN A 158 -12.98 17.52 5.92
CA ASN A 158 -14.24 17.70 5.20
C ASN A 158 -14.59 16.67 4.11
N VAL A 159 -13.73 15.69 3.79
CA VAL A 159 -13.86 14.93 2.54
C VAL A 159 -14.37 13.49 2.71
N VAL A 160 -14.23 12.89 3.89
CA VAL A 160 -14.46 11.44 4.08
C VAL A 160 -15.92 10.99 3.94
N GLY A 161 -16.90 11.85 4.24
CA GLY A 161 -18.34 11.47 4.21
C GLY A 161 -19.07 11.69 2.87
N THR A 162 -18.56 12.57 1.99
CA THR A 162 -19.29 13.03 0.79
C THR A 162 -18.79 12.38 -0.51
N MET A 163 -17.53 11.98 -0.57
CA MET A 163 -16.86 11.49 -1.78
C MET A 163 -17.60 10.35 -2.50
N PRO A 164 -18.18 9.34 -1.81
CA PRO A 164 -18.83 8.21 -2.49
C PRO A 164 -20.01 8.60 -3.38
N TYR A 165 -20.68 9.74 -3.13
CA TYR A 165 -21.84 10.21 -3.88
C TYR A 165 -21.52 11.25 -4.96
N MET A 166 -20.24 11.61 -5.14
CA MET A 166 -19.83 12.56 -6.18
C MET A 166 -19.96 11.94 -7.57
N SER A 167 -20.32 12.79 -8.55
CA SER A 167 -20.31 12.39 -9.96
C SER A 167 -18.89 12.29 -10.53
N PRO A 168 -18.68 11.56 -11.65
CA PRO A 168 -17.39 11.46 -12.31
C PRO A 168 -16.76 12.83 -12.59
N GLU A 169 -17.52 13.77 -13.16
CA GLU A 169 -17.09 15.12 -13.48
C GLU A 169 -16.73 15.94 -12.22
N GLN A 170 -17.40 15.71 -11.08
CA GLN A 170 -17.01 16.34 -9.82
C GLN A 170 -15.63 15.88 -9.34
N LEU A 171 -15.36 14.59 -9.48
CA LEU A 171 -14.07 14.00 -9.10
C LEU A 171 -12.95 14.37 -10.07
N GLN A 172 -13.30 14.69 -11.32
CA GLN A 172 -12.38 15.12 -12.39
C GLN A 172 -12.14 16.62 -12.41
N GLY A 173 -12.92 17.41 -11.63
CA GLY A 173 -12.83 18.88 -11.65
C GLY A 173 -13.42 19.53 -12.91
N GLU A 174 -14.28 18.81 -13.64
CA GLU A 174 -14.94 19.30 -14.84
C GLU A 174 -16.13 20.21 -14.52
N PRO A 175 -16.63 21.00 -15.48
CA PRO A 175 -17.82 21.85 -15.29
C PRO A 175 -19.04 21.01 -14.89
N LEU A 176 -19.75 21.46 -13.84
CA LEU A 176 -20.91 20.78 -13.26
C LEU A 176 -22.20 21.40 -13.79
N ASP A 177 -23.19 20.51 -14.04
CA ASP A 177 -24.55 20.90 -14.40
C ASP A 177 -25.59 19.99 -13.71
N ALA A 178 -26.85 20.08 -14.11
CA ALA A 178 -27.97 19.32 -13.57
C ALA A 178 -27.76 17.80 -13.66
N SER A 179 -27.06 17.30 -14.67
CA SER A 179 -26.78 15.87 -14.83
C SER A 179 -25.86 15.30 -13.76
N SER A 180 -25.08 16.14 -13.09
CA SER A 180 -24.23 15.76 -11.95
C SER A 180 -25.07 15.38 -10.73
N ASP A 181 -26.15 16.12 -10.46
CA ASP A 181 -27.09 15.79 -9.37
C ASP A 181 -27.88 14.52 -9.70
N ILE A 182 -28.20 14.27 -10.99
CA ILE A 182 -28.84 13.04 -11.45
C ILE A 182 -27.98 11.81 -11.16
N PHE A 183 -26.66 11.91 -11.39
CA PHE A 183 -25.75 10.82 -11.04
C PHE A 183 -25.75 10.55 -9.53
N SER A 184 -25.62 11.61 -8.71
CA SER A 184 -25.66 11.47 -7.25
C SER A 184 -26.98 10.88 -6.74
N LEU A 185 -28.11 11.29 -7.32
CA LEU A 185 -29.42 10.70 -7.02
C LEU A 185 -29.49 9.23 -7.46
N GLY A 186 -28.90 8.87 -8.60
CA GLY A 186 -28.77 7.50 -9.07
C GLY A 186 -27.99 6.61 -8.11
N VAL A 187 -26.89 7.13 -7.53
CA VAL A 187 -26.11 6.42 -6.49
C VAL A 187 -26.97 6.16 -5.24
N ILE A 188 -27.71 7.15 -4.77
CA ILE A 188 -28.61 7.02 -3.61
C ILE A 188 -29.74 6.02 -3.93
N PHE A 189 -30.31 6.10 -5.12
CA PHE A 189 -31.35 5.19 -5.57
C PHE A 189 -30.87 3.74 -5.60
N TYR A 190 -29.70 3.51 -6.17
CA TYR A 190 -29.07 2.18 -6.17
C TYR A 190 -28.87 1.67 -4.75
N GLU A 191 -28.30 2.48 -3.85
CA GLU A 191 -27.99 2.10 -2.47
C GLU A 191 -29.27 1.73 -1.68
N MET A 192 -30.37 2.45 -1.89
CA MET A 192 -31.67 2.13 -1.29
C MET A 192 -32.23 0.79 -1.77
N LEU A 193 -32.06 0.45 -3.05
CA LEU A 193 -32.54 -0.81 -3.65
C LEU A 193 -31.67 -2.00 -3.27
N ALA A 194 -30.34 -1.83 -3.27
CA ALA A 194 -29.40 -2.91 -3.07
C ALA A 194 -29.00 -3.10 -1.59
N GLY A 195 -29.29 -2.14 -0.71
CA GLY A 195 -28.77 -2.11 0.65
C GLY A 195 -27.23 -1.94 0.71
N LYS A 196 -26.61 -1.66 -0.43
CA LYS A 196 -25.16 -1.45 -0.57
C LYS A 196 -24.90 -0.37 -1.60
N HIS A 197 -23.90 0.45 -1.32
CA HIS A 197 -23.46 1.51 -2.22
C HIS A 197 -22.84 0.92 -3.52
N PRO A 198 -23.18 1.42 -4.74
CA PRO A 198 -22.75 0.82 -6.02
C PRO A 198 -21.25 0.87 -6.27
N PHE A 199 -20.53 1.85 -5.69
CA PHE A 199 -19.13 2.12 -6.00
C PHE A 199 -18.23 2.13 -4.75
N LYS A 200 -18.80 2.14 -3.53
CA LYS A 200 -18.04 2.27 -2.29
C LYS A 200 -17.18 1.03 -2.04
N ASP A 201 -15.94 1.29 -1.71
CA ASP A 201 -14.96 0.29 -1.28
C ASP A 201 -14.33 0.72 0.04
N LYS A 202 -13.51 -0.14 0.65
CA LYS A 202 -12.72 0.18 1.85
C LYS A 202 -11.66 1.25 1.57
N SER A 203 -11.18 1.35 0.33
CA SER A 203 -10.25 2.38 -0.13
C SER A 203 -10.96 3.50 -0.86
N ALA A 204 -10.66 4.76 -0.51
CA ALA A 204 -11.17 5.94 -1.20
C ALA A 204 -10.69 5.99 -2.66
N ALA A 205 -9.45 5.58 -2.94
CA ALA A 205 -8.90 5.53 -4.29
C ALA A 205 -9.65 4.54 -5.18
N VAL A 206 -10.00 3.35 -4.64
CA VAL A 206 -10.81 2.36 -5.35
C VAL A 206 -12.24 2.88 -5.57
N THR A 207 -12.82 3.55 -4.57
CA THR A 207 -14.14 4.18 -4.69
C THR A 207 -14.14 5.23 -5.81
N ILE A 208 -13.17 6.14 -5.83
CA ILE A 208 -13.02 7.15 -6.89
C ILE A 208 -12.90 6.48 -8.26
N SER A 209 -12.03 5.47 -8.37
CA SER A 209 -11.85 4.74 -9.63
C SER A 209 -13.13 4.08 -10.12
N ARG A 210 -13.90 3.44 -9.23
CA ARG A 210 -15.21 2.84 -9.59
C ARG A 210 -16.23 3.89 -10.00
N ILE A 211 -16.26 5.06 -9.36
CA ILE A 211 -17.14 6.15 -9.75
C ILE A 211 -16.81 6.65 -11.15
N ILE A 212 -15.53 6.82 -11.47
CA ILE A 212 -15.09 7.38 -12.76
C ILE A 212 -15.17 6.34 -13.87
N LEU A 213 -14.81 5.10 -13.61
CA LEU A 213 -14.49 4.10 -14.64
C LEU A 213 -15.22 2.76 -14.49
N GLY A 214 -15.65 2.41 -13.27
CA GLY A 214 -16.21 1.09 -12.98
C GLY A 214 -17.70 1.00 -13.28
N GLU A 215 -18.17 -0.17 -13.68
CA GLU A 215 -19.58 -0.48 -13.71
C GLU A 215 -20.15 -0.57 -12.28
N PRO A 216 -21.40 -0.17 -12.03
CA PRO A 216 -22.06 -0.44 -10.76
C PRO A 216 -22.10 -1.95 -10.52
N ILE A 217 -22.16 -2.38 -9.27
CA ILE A 217 -22.31 -3.79 -8.92
C ILE A 217 -23.54 -4.35 -9.64
N PRO A 218 -23.51 -5.57 -10.24
CA PRO A 218 -24.61 -6.10 -11.01
C PRO A 218 -25.94 -6.15 -10.24
N THR A 219 -27.02 -5.82 -10.92
CA THR A 219 -28.39 -5.71 -10.39
C THR A 219 -29.00 -7.04 -9.91
N GLU A 220 -28.38 -8.17 -10.26
CA GLU A 220 -28.76 -9.52 -9.77
C GLU A 220 -28.70 -9.64 -8.23
N GLN A 221 -28.05 -8.70 -7.56
CA GLN A 221 -27.92 -8.63 -6.10
C GLN A 221 -29.01 -7.77 -5.42
N PHE A 222 -29.97 -7.22 -6.14
CA PHE A 222 -31.06 -6.46 -5.53
C PHE A 222 -31.94 -7.31 -4.62
N GLN A 223 -32.25 -6.80 -3.43
CA GLN A 223 -33.11 -7.47 -2.45
C GLN A 223 -34.59 -7.46 -2.86
N ALA A 224 -34.99 -6.63 -3.85
CA ALA A 224 -36.33 -6.50 -4.38
C ALA A 224 -36.38 -6.95 -5.86
N ASN A 225 -37.55 -7.45 -6.31
CA ASN A 225 -37.83 -7.69 -7.73
C ASN A 225 -37.92 -6.32 -8.46
N VAL A 226 -36.79 -5.78 -8.88
CA VAL A 226 -36.71 -4.54 -9.64
C VAL A 226 -37.05 -4.84 -11.11
N SER A 227 -37.98 -4.12 -11.70
CA SER A 227 -38.36 -4.35 -13.10
C SER A 227 -37.22 -3.96 -14.05
N PRO A 228 -37.14 -4.62 -15.23
CA PRO A 228 -36.12 -4.27 -16.25
C PRO A 228 -36.15 -2.79 -16.66
N GLU A 229 -37.31 -2.19 -16.68
CA GLU A 229 -37.51 -0.79 -17.02
C GLU A 229 -36.93 0.13 -15.95
N LEU A 230 -37.13 -0.17 -14.66
CA LEU A 230 -36.54 0.60 -13.56
C LEU A 230 -35.03 0.45 -13.51
N GLN A 231 -34.51 -0.76 -13.87
CA GLN A 231 -33.07 -0.97 -14.03
C GLN A 231 -32.49 -0.12 -15.17
N ALA A 232 -33.21 0.01 -16.29
CA ALA A 232 -32.78 0.83 -17.41
C ALA A 232 -32.69 2.32 -17.03
N LEU A 233 -33.67 2.83 -16.26
CA LEU A 233 -33.63 4.19 -15.71
C LEU A 233 -32.40 4.41 -14.83
N LEU A 234 -32.16 3.48 -13.91
CA LEU A 234 -31.05 3.54 -12.97
C LEU A 234 -29.69 3.51 -13.71
N ASN A 235 -29.53 2.61 -14.68
CA ASN A 235 -28.32 2.53 -15.50
C ASN A 235 -28.06 3.82 -16.28
N LYS A 236 -29.12 4.45 -16.81
CA LYS A 236 -29.01 5.75 -17.49
C LYS A 236 -28.57 6.87 -16.54
N MET A 237 -29.10 6.90 -15.29
CA MET A 237 -28.64 7.87 -14.28
C MET A 237 -27.17 7.67 -13.92
N LEU A 238 -26.68 6.42 -13.83
CA LEU A 238 -25.33 6.06 -13.45
C LEU A 238 -24.33 6.01 -14.61
N SER A 239 -24.76 6.37 -15.83
CA SER A 239 -23.85 6.46 -16.99
C SER A 239 -22.63 7.35 -16.67
N LYS A 240 -21.43 6.90 -17.07
CA LYS A 240 -20.19 7.66 -16.88
C LYS A 240 -20.12 8.85 -17.84
N ASP A 241 -20.59 8.63 -19.06
CA ASP A 241 -20.78 9.72 -20.02
C ASP A 241 -21.96 10.60 -19.59
N LYS A 242 -21.65 11.86 -19.31
CA LYS A 242 -22.57 12.89 -18.92
C LYS A 242 -23.67 13.11 -19.96
N ALA A 243 -23.33 13.03 -21.27
CA ALA A 243 -24.27 13.19 -22.38
C ALA A 243 -25.25 12.03 -22.52
N ALA A 244 -24.92 10.85 -21.98
CA ALA A 244 -25.81 9.67 -22.00
C ALA A 244 -26.78 9.64 -20.82
N ARG A 245 -26.67 10.56 -19.85
CA ARG A 245 -27.58 10.69 -18.70
C ARG A 245 -28.85 11.48 -19.06
N TYR A 246 -29.68 11.72 -18.07
CA TYR A 246 -30.75 12.70 -18.13
C TYR A 246 -30.15 14.11 -18.05
N GLU A 247 -30.60 14.99 -18.93
CA GLU A 247 -30.16 16.40 -18.98
C GLU A 247 -30.46 17.14 -17.67
N ASN A 248 -31.61 16.85 -17.08
CA ASN A 248 -32.08 17.43 -15.82
C ASN A 248 -33.07 16.49 -15.11
N ALA A 249 -33.50 16.88 -13.90
CA ALA A 249 -34.41 16.07 -13.09
C ALA A 249 -35.81 15.98 -13.66
N GLU A 250 -36.29 16.96 -14.46
CA GLU A 250 -37.60 16.92 -15.10
C GLU A 250 -37.69 15.82 -16.16
N ALA A 251 -36.62 15.66 -16.98
CA ALA A 251 -36.53 14.59 -17.96
C ALA A 251 -36.52 13.19 -17.29
N PHE A 252 -35.86 13.06 -16.16
CA PHE A 252 -35.88 11.84 -15.37
C PHE A 252 -37.26 11.53 -14.77
N LEU A 253 -37.95 12.56 -14.20
CA LEU A 253 -39.27 12.40 -13.62
C LEU A 253 -40.32 11.96 -14.68
N ALA A 254 -40.22 12.49 -15.91
CA ALA A 254 -41.11 12.08 -16.99
C ALA A 254 -41.04 10.58 -17.26
N ASP A 255 -39.83 9.99 -17.32
CA ASP A 255 -39.63 8.56 -17.53
C ASP A 255 -40.07 7.75 -16.28
N LEU A 256 -39.73 8.22 -15.08
CA LEU A 256 -40.12 7.53 -13.83
C LEU A 256 -41.64 7.45 -13.66
N ARG A 257 -42.35 8.53 -13.97
CA ARG A 257 -43.83 8.57 -13.86
C ARG A 257 -44.55 7.72 -14.90
N GLN A 258 -43.93 7.51 -16.07
CA GLN A 258 -44.47 6.56 -17.05
C GLN A 258 -44.45 5.12 -16.52
N LEU A 259 -43.44 4.74 -15.71
CA LEU A 259 -43.38 3.43 -15.08
C LEU A 259 -44.34 3.29 -13.88
N SER A 260 -44.60 4.40 -13.21
CA SER A 260 -45.46 4.45 -12.01
C SER A 260 -46.95 4.67 -12.33
N ALA A 261 -47.32 4.91 -13.59
CA ALA A 261 -48.73 5.13 -13.99
C ALA A 261 -49.55 3.85 -13.76
N PRO A 262 -50.49 3.83 -12.82
CA PRO A 262 -51.19 2.62 -12.42
C PRO A 262 -52.30 2.25 -13.34
N SER A 263 -52.49 0.99 -13.58
CA SER A 263 -53.82 0.40 -13.53
C SER A 263 -54.45 0.69 -12.15
N SER A 264 -55.41 1.56 -12.15
CA SER A 264 -56.28 2.05 -11.07
C SER A 264 -56.30 1.31 -9.71
N ALA A 265 -56.38 2.15 -8.65
CA ALA A 265 -57.00 1.94 -7.33
C ALA A 265 -56.09 1.61 -6.13
N ASN A 266 -55.94 2.48 -5.21
CA ASN A 266 -56.54 2.57 -3.87
C ASN A 266 -55.80 3.53 -2.91
N VAL A 267 -56.56 4.51 -2.46
CA VAL A 267 -56.24 5.46 -1.36
C VAL A 267 -56.45 4.75 -0.03
N LEU A 268 -55.54 4.79 0.89
CA LEU A 268 -55.74 4.52 2.30
C LEU A 268 -55.15 5.65 3.16
N SER A 269 -56.04 6.26 3.92
CA SER A 269 -55.81 7.28 4.95
C SER A 269 -55.16 6.70 6.19
N VAL A 270 -54.25 7.41 6.81
CA VAL A 270 -53.64 7.07 8.12
C VAL A 270 -53.87 8.17 9.13
N ASP A 271 -54.41 7.78 10.26
CA ASP A 271 -54.78 8.56 11.44
C ASP A 271 -53.56 9.14 12.22
N THR A 272 -53.85 10.31 12.83
CA THR A 272 -52.94 11.08 13.71
C THR A 272 -53.05 10.67 15.17
N ALA A 273 -51.96 10.57 15.88
CA ALA A 273 -51.86 10.53 17.33
C ALA A 273 -50.84 11.53 17.91
N PRO A 274 -51.05 12.07 19.15
CA PRO A 274 -50.53 13.38 19.55
C PRO A 274 -49.18 13.34 20.29
N ALA A 275 -48.52 14.50 20.23
CA ALA A 275 -47.20 14.78 20.80
C ALA A 275 -47.13 14.86 22.33
N LYS A 276 -46.06 14.39 22.92
CA LYS A 276 -45.68 14.56 24.34
C LYS A 276 -44.70 15.73 24.52
N ARG A 277 -45.00 16.58 25.50
CA ARG A 277 -44.22 17.76 25.90
C ARG A 277 -43.06 17.37 26.82
N PHE A 278 -41.90 18.05 26.67
CA PHE A 278 -40.77 18.04 27.60
C PHE A 278 -40.63 19.40 28.32
N PRO A 279 -40.12 19.42 29.57
CA PRO A 279 -40.17 20.61 30.41
C PRO A 279 -38.95 21.53 30.27
N THR A 280 -39.19 22.82 30.50
CA THR A 280 -38.23 23.93 30.50
C THR A 280 -37.53 24.07 31.85
N ILE A 281 -36.21 24.43 31.83
CA ILE A 281 -35.40 24.81 32.98
C ILE A 281 -35.10 26.33 32.92
N PRO A 282 -35.25 27.10 34.03
CA PRO A 282 -35.08 28.55 34.00
C PRO A 282 -33.63 28.99 34.26
N ALA A 283 -33.25 30.10 33.62
CA ALA A 283 -31.99 30.79 33.87
C ALA A 283 -32.16 31.79 35.03
N ASN A 284 -31.23 31.80 35.99
CA ASN A 284 -30.89 33.00 36.78
C ASN A 284 -29.54 32.84 37.53
N GLY A 285 -28.81 33.92 37.56
CA GLY A 285 -27.91 34.16 38.67
C GLY A 285 -26.53 34.72 38.38
N THR A 286 -26.46 36.00 38.34
CA THR A 286 -25.29 36.89 38.44
C THR A 286 -24.20 36.50 39.43
N LEU A 287 -22.92 36.54 39.01
CA LEU A 287 -21.73 36.60 39.87
C LEU A 287 -20.65 37.50 39.25
N GLY A 288 -20.83 38.76 39.37
CA GLY A 288 -19.80 39.79 39.23
C GLY A 288 -19.48 40.43 40.55
N ASN A 289 -18.23 40.72 40.80
CA ASN A 289 -17.66 41.49 41.92
C ASN A 289 -17.36 40.75 43.22
N ARG A 290 -16.23 40.01 43.22
CA ARG A 290 -15.38 39.82 44.44
C ARG A 290 -14.01 39.25 44.07
N LEU A 291 -13.16 39.99 43.38
CA LEU A 291 -11.77 39.54 43.11
C LEU A 291 -10.75 40.70 43.05
N LEU A 292 -10.82 41.69 43.94
CA LEU A 292 -9.80 42.74 43.95
C LEU A 292 -9.21 43.05 45.36
N SER A 293 -9.27 42.14 46.33
CA SER A 293 -8.69 42.42 47.66
C SER A 293 -7.77 41.35 48.26
N LEU A 294 -7.16 40.45 47.46
CA LEU A 294 -6.26 39.40 47.98
C LEU A 294 -4.86 39.34 47.32
N ALA A 295 -4.45 40.41 46.65
CA ALA A 295 -3.17 40.44 45.91
C ALA A 295 -1.88 40.56 46.75
N GLY A 296 -1.98 40.68 48.09
CA GLY A 296 -0.83 40.94 48.97
C GLY A 296 -0.21 39.72 49.66
N ARG A 297 -0.89 38.57 49.72
CA ARG A 297 -0.49 37.46 50.59
C ARG A 297 0.05 36.20 49.90
N TYR A 298 0.04 36.17 48.58
CA TYR A 298 0.37 34.93 47.83
C TYR A 298 1.40 35.10 46.72
N LYS A 299 2.43 35.97 46.88
CA LYS A 299 3.51 36.07 45.88
C LYS A 299 4.14 34.75 45.55
N TRP A 300 4.28 33.84 46.48
CA TRP A 300 4.81 32.50 46.25
C TRP A 300 3.82 31.57 45.52
N VAL A 301 2.52 31.73 45.75
CA VAL A 301 1.51 30.93 45.04
C VAL A 301 1.43 31.33 43.55
N ILE A 302 1.57 32.63 43.26
CA ILE A 302 1.61 33.15 41.89
C ILE A 302 2.86 32.63 41.16
N VAL A 303 4.03 32.63 41.79
CA VAL A 303 5.27 32.10 41.21
C VAL A 303 5.16 30.60 40.96
N VAL A 304 4.60 29.83 41.89
CA VAL A 304 4.39 28.37 41.71
C VAL A 304 3.32 28.10 40.66
N SER A 305 2.27 28.91 40.56
CA SER A 305 1.25 28.78 39.52
C SER A 305 1.78 29.13 38.13
N VAL A 306 2.63 30.14 38.01
CA VAL A 306 3.30 30.50 36.76
C VAL A 306 4.31 29.40 36.37
N LEU A 307 5.07 28.85 37.33
CA LEU A 307 5.97 27.72 37.05
C LEU A 307 5.17 26.44 36.68
N ALA A 308 4.03 26.19 37.35
CA ALA A 308 3.14 25.07 36.98
C ALA A 308 2.50 25.27 35.61
N LEU A 309 2.14 26.49 35.23
CA LEU A 309 1.65 26.81 33.88
C LEU A 309 2.75 26.70 32.83
N ILE A 310 3.98 27.08 33.15
CA ILE A 310 5.14 26.86 32.24
C ILE A 310 5.45 25.37 32.11
N LEU A 311 5.42 24.61 33.22
CA LEU A 311 5.59 23.16 33.20
C LEU A 311 4.43 22.45 32.50
N LEU A 312 3.21 22.93 32.70
CA LEU A 312 2.01 22.45 32.01
C LEU A 312 2.08 22.82 30.49
N GLY A 313 2.50 24.02 30.17
CA GLY A 313 2.78 24.45 28.79
C GLY A 313 3.89 23.64 28.14
N PHE A 314 4.95 23.30 28.89
CA PHE A 314 6.01 22.40 28.44
C PHE A 314 5.54 20.94 28.32
N ALA A 315 4.70 20.48 29.25
CA ALA A 315 4.05 19.17 29.17
C ALA A 315 3.04 19.11 28.00
N ILE A 316 2.24 20.15 27.82
CA ILE A 316 1.31 20.27 26.69
C ILE A 316 2.10 20.37 25.38
N SER A 317 3.20 21.11 25.30
CA SER A 317 4.06 21.16 24.11
C SER A 317 4.74 19.82 23.79
N ARG A 318 4.98 18.98 24.81
CA ARG A 318 5.42 17.58 24.60
C ARG A 318 4.27 16.65 24.21
N PHE A 319 3.03 16.94 24.63
CA PHE A 319 1.83 16.16 24.27
C PHE A 319 1.22 16.60 22.93
N VAL A 320 1.43 17.84 22.50
CA VAL A 320 1.04 18.38 21.18
C VAL A 320 2.18 18.23 20.15
N ARG A 321 3.14 17.34 20.35
CA ARG A 321 3.91 16.83 19.23
C ARG A 321 2.95 16.03 18.38
N THR A 322 2.50 16.64 17.29
CA THR A 322 1.87 15.89 16.18
C THR A 322 2.73 14.67 15.92
N PRO A 323 2.19 13.45 16.07
CA PRO A 323 3.00 12.26 15.89
C PRO A 323 3.58 12.30 14.49
N HIS A 324 4.90 12.35 14.37
CA HIS A 324 5.56 12.18 13.09
C HIS A 324 5.17 10.82 12.52
N LEU A 325 4.78 10.81 11.26
CA LEU A 325 4.47 9.59 10.53
C LEU A 325 5.82 9.00 10.05
N ASP A 326 6.47 8.24 10.92
CA ASP A 326 7.84 7.76 10.80
C ASP A 326 7.98 6.40 10.12
N SER A 327 6.86 5.78 9.77
CA SER A 327 6.83 4.43 9.18
C SER A 327 5.72 4.27 8.15
N LEU A 328 6.07 3.65 7.01
CA LEU A 328 5.23 3.54 5.82
C LEU A 328 5.31 2.13 5.21
N ALA A 329 4.17 1.57 4.86
CA ALA A 329 4.09 0.44 3.94
C ALA A 329 3.49 0.91 2.60
N ILE A 330 4.14 0.56 1.49
CA ILE A 330 3.63 0.77 0.13
C ILE A 330 3.12 -0.57 -0.35
N LEU A 331 1.79 -0.76 -0.40
CA LEU A 331 1.22 -2.02 -0.85
C LEU A 331 1.35 -2.15 -2.38
N PRO A 332 1.42 -3.38 -2.90
CA PRO A 332 1.48 -3.60 -4.33
C PRO A 332 0.32 -2.91 -5.03
N PHE A 333 0.63 -2.07 -6.02
CA PHE A 333 -0.38 -1.36 -6.78
C PHE A 333 -1.20 -2.37 -7.58
N THR A 334 -2.50 -2.12 -7.71
CA THR A 334 -3.39 -2.97 -8.47
C THR A 334 -3.51 -2.44 -9.91
N TYR A 335 -3.39 -3.34 -10.89
CA TYR A 335 -3.66 -3.02 -12.28
C TYR A 335 -5.13 -3.33 -12.60
N VAL A 336 -5.84 -2.36 -13.19
CA VAL A 336 -7.25 -2.50 -13.57
C VAL A 336 -7.38 -2.17 -15.05
N SER A 337 -8.06 -3.04 -15.79
CA SER A 337 -8.40 -2.81 -17.20
C SER A 337 -9.87 -3.10 -17.41
N SER A 338 -10.51 -2.32 -18.28
CA SER A 338 -11.87 -2.59 -18.76
C SER A 338 -11.91 -3.67 -19.83
N ASP A 339 -10.76 -4.08 -20.37
CA ASP A 339 -10.65 -5.13 -21.39
C ASP A 339 -10.22 -6.46 -20.74
N PRO A 340 -11.06 -7.52 -20.80
CA PRO A 340 -10.75 -8.83 -20.21
C PRO A 340 -9.51 -9.48 -20.83
N GLN A 341 -9.19 -9.23 -22.11
CA GLN A 341 -8.01 -9.75 -22.77
C GLN A 341 -6.75 -9.06 -22.24
N LEU A 342 -6.85 -7.80 -21.84
CA LEU A 342 -5.78 -7.03 -21.24
C LEU A 342 -5.57 -7.41 -19.77
N MET A 343 -6.60 -7.86 -19.06
CA MET A 343 -6.49 -8.38 -17.69
C MET A 343 -5.77 -9.73 -17.64
N ALA A 344 -5.90 -10.54 -18.69
CA ALA A 344 -5.25 -11.86 -18.80
C ALA A 344 -3.79 -11.80 -19.26
N ASN A 345 -3.25 -10.62 -19.58
CA ASN A 345 -1.87 -10.48 -20.06
C ASN A 345 -0.91 -10.29 -18.85
N PRO A 346 -0.13 -11.32 -18.49
CA PRO A 346 0.82 -11.27 -17.38
C PRO A 346 1.93 -10.21 -17.57
N ASP A 347 2.18 -9.80 -18.83
CA ASP A 347 3.22 -8.82 -19.14
C ASP A 347 2.90 -7.40 -18.65
N ARG A 348 1.70 -7.12 -18.14
CA ARG A 348 1.32 -5.79 -17.64
C ARG A 348 1.50 -5.60 -16.13
N GLU A 349 1.68 -6.69 -15.41
CA GLU A 349 1.97 -6.62 -13.97
C GLU A 349 3.32 -5.93 -13.69
N TYR A 350 4.24 -5.89 -14.68
CA TYR A 350 5.52 -5.21 -14.50
C TYR A 350 5.39 -3.71 -14.16
N LEU A 351 4.33 -3.05 -14.65
CA LEU A 351 4.09 -1.63 -14.33
C LEU A 351 3.71 -1.44 -12.88
N SER A 352 2.77 -2.26 -12.38
CA SER A 352 2.33 -2.17 -10.97
C SER A 352 3.44 -2.55 -10.01
N ASP A 353 4.14 -3.64 -10.31
CA ASP A 353 5.25 -4.12 -9.50
C ASP A 353 6.42 -3.12 -9.53
N GLY A 354 6.79 -2.65 -10.74
CA GLY A 354 7.88 -1.71 -10.92
C GLY A 354 7.60 -0.33 -10.32
N LEU A 355 6.37 0.18 -10.42
CA LEU A 355 5.98 1.43 -9.78
C LEU A 355 6.06 1.29 -8.25
N THR A 356 5.53 0.21 -7.69
CA THR A 356 5.58 -0.08 -6.27
C THR A 356 7.02 -0.18 -5.77
N GLU A 357 7.85 -1.00 -6.45
CA GLU A 357 9.27 -1.20 -6.10
C GLU A 357 10.06 0.11 -6.20
N GLY A 358 9.85 0.91 -7.24
CA GLY A 358 10.53 2.19 -7.41
C GLY A 358 10.18 3.21 -6.32
N ILE A 359 8.92 3.29 -5.88
CA ILE A 359 8.51 4.14 -4.77
C ILE A 359 9.13 3.64 -3.45
N ILE A 360 9.12 2.33 -3.20
CA ILE A 360 9.79 1.73 -2.03
C ILE A 360 11.27 2.12 -2.02
N ASN A 361 11.97 1.92 -3.13
CA ASN A 361 13.40 2.22 -3.23
C ASN A 361 13.71 3.70 -3.00
N ASN A 362 12.92 4.60 -3.59
CA ASN A 362 13.10 6.04 -3.42
C ASN A 362 12.88 6.48 -1.97
N LEU A 363 11.81 6.00 -1.32
CA LEU A 363 11.46 6.41 0.03
C LEU A 363 12.28 5.71 1.12
N SER A 364 12.77 4.49 0.88
CA SER A 364 13.59 3.76 1.85
C SER A 364 14.95 4.42 2.13
N GLN A 365 15.43 5.25 1.19
CA GLN A 365 16.69 5.98 1.34
C GLN A 365 16.58 7.18 2.30
N LEU A 366 15.37 7.66 2.61
CA LEU A 366 15.15 8.77 3.51
C LEU A 366 15.51 8.39 4.95
N ALA A 367 16.40 9.17 5.59
CA ALA A 367 16.96 8.84 6.91
C ALA A 367 15.87 8.66 7.98
N ASN A 368 14.86 9.53 8.00
CA ASN A 368 13.83 9.61 9.04
C ASN A 368 12.54 8.85 8.73
N LEU A 369 12.52 7.98 7.70
CA LEU A 369 11.35 7.19 7.33
C LEU A 369 11.70 5.69 7.30
N ARG A 370 10.99 4.89 8.07
CA ARG A 370 11.05 3.42 7.98
C ARG A 370 10.05 2.95 6.93
N VAL A 371 10.54 2.47 5.81
CA VAL A 371 9.71 1.90 4.73
C VAL A 371 9.73 0.39 4.83
N THR A 372 8.56 -0.24 4.74
CA THR A 372 8.46 -1.71 4.70
C THR A 372 9.05 -2.23 3.39
N SER A 373 9.86 -3.29 3.49
CA SER A 373 10.53 -3.89 2.34
C SER A 373 9.56 -4.46 1.30
N ARG A 374 10.05 -4.56 0.06
CA ARG A 374 9.31 -5.16 -1.06
C ARG A 374 8.86 -6.58 -0.74
N SER A 375 9.74 -7.45 -0.26
CA SER A 375 9.45 -8.85 0.05
C SER A 375 8.28 -9.00 1.04
N THR A 376 8.21 -8.10 2.01
CA THR A 376 7.14 -8.05 3.01
C THR A 376 5.81 -7.65 2.39
N VAL A 377 5.75 -6.56 1.63
CA VAL A 377 4.47 -6.04 1.11
C VAL A 377 3.93 -6.87 -0.04
N PHE A 378 4.78 -7.49 -0.85
CA PHE A 378 4.34 -8.31 -1.99
C PHE A 378 3.66 -9.63 -1.58
N ARG A 379 3.75 -10.06 -0.33
CA ARG A 379 2.96 -11.18 0.21
C ARG A 379 1.46 -10.91 0.25
N TYR A 380 1.08 -9.63 0.21
CA TYR A 380 -0.32 -9.20 0.16
C TYR A 380 -0.83 -9.00 -1.28
N LYS A 381 0.03 -9.19 -2.30
CA LYS A 381 -0.36 -9.06 -3.71
C LYS A 381 -1.47 -10.06 -4.05
N GLY A 382 -2.55 -9.58 -4.69
CA GLY A 382 -3.70 -10.40 -5.08
C GLY A 382 -4.62 -10.83 -3.94
N LYS A 383 -4.36 -10.42 -2.70
CA LYS A 383 -5.23 -10.70 -1.56
C LYS A 383 -6.21 -9.55 -1.35
N ASP A 384 -7.50 -9.87 -1.25
CA ASP A 384 -8.54 -8.88 -0.91
C ASP A 384 -8.56 -8.64 0.60
N LEU A 385 -7.61 -7.83 1.07
CA LEU A 385 -7.45 -7.48 2.48
C LEU A 385 -7.57 -5.97 2.67
N ASP A 386 -8.15 -5.57 3.80
CA ASP A 386 -8.21 -4.17 4.22
C ASP A 386 -6.80 -3.58 4.38
N PRO A 387 -6.42 -2.52 3.63
CA PRO A 387 -5.11 -1.88 3.78
C PRO A 387 -4.80 -1.43 5.21
N LEU A 388 -5.80 -1.01 5.98
CA LEU A 388 -5.63 -0.62 7.37
C LEU A 388 -5.33 -1.83 8.26
N ALA A 389 -5.92 -2.99 7.99
CA ALA A 389 -5.58 -4.24 8.69
C ALA A 389 -4.14 -4.67 8.41
N ILE A 390 -3.71 -4.60 7.14
CA ILE A 390 -2.31 -4.87 6.75
C ILE A 390 -1.37 -3.89 7.46
N GLY A 391 -1.68 -2.60 7.49
CA GLY A 391 -0.85 -1.60 8.17
C GLY A 391 -0.70 -1.86 9.67
N ARG A 392 -1.76 -2.34 10.35
CA ARG A 392 -1.70 -2.75 11.76
C ARG A 392 -0.83 -3.98 11.96
N GLU A 393 -0.96 -4.99 11.09
CA GLU A 393 -0.14 -6.21 11.10
C GLU A 393 1.34 -5.88 10.92
N LEU A 394 1.65 -5.00 9.95
CA LEU A 394 3.01 -4.54 9.66
C LEU A 394 3.55 -3.53 10.68
N ARG A 395 2.72 -3.09 11.64
CA ARG A 395 3.06 -2.09 12.66
C ARG A 395 3.67 -0.82 12.05
N VAL A 396 3.07 -0.33 10.98
CA VAL A 396 3.42 0.94 10.35
C VAL A 396 2.42 2.02 10.72
N ARG A 397 2.85 3.27 10.66
CA ARG A 397 1.99 4.42 10.93
C ARG A 397 1.12 4.79 9.72
N ALA A 398 1.64 4.62 8.53
CA ALA A 398 0.93 4.95 7.30
C ALA A 398 1.00 3.81 6.29
N VAL A 399 -0.01 3.74 5.42
CA VAL A 399 -0.05 2.84 4.25
C VAL A 399 -0.33 3.65 3.00
N LEU A 400 0.46 3.40 1.94
CA LEU A 400 0.21 3.89 0.60
C LEU A 400 -0.37 2.75 -0.24
N VAL A 401 -1.53 2.97 -0.83
CA VAL A 401 -2.16 2.09 -1.82
C VAL A 401 -2.23 2.79 -3.16
N GLY A 402 -2.27 2.04 -4.25
CA GLY A 402 -2.36 2.61 -5.58
C GLY A 402 -3.07 1.71 -6.57
N GLN A 403 -3.67 2.34 -7.57
CA GLN A 403 -4.32 1.68 -8.68
C GLN A 403 -3.85 2.28 -10.00
N ILE A 404 -3.56 1.41 -10.97
CA ILE A 404 -3.12 1.78 -12.31
C ILE A 404 -4.18 1.36 -13.29
N LYS A 405 -4.65 2.30 -14.12
CA LYS A 405 -5.44 2.03 -15.31
C LYS A 405 -4.67 2.52 -16.53
N GLN A 406 -4.55 1.67 -17.53
CA GLN A 406 -3.92 2.01 -18.80
C GLN A 406 -4.97 2.04 -19.92
N GLU A 407 -4.99 3.11 -20.69
CA GLU A 407 -5.81 3.29 -21.89
C GLU A 407 -4.88 3.68 -23.05
N GLY A 408 -4.56 2.70 -23.91
CA GLY A 408 -3.57 2.91 -24.98
C GLY A 408 -2.18 3.23 -24.41
N ASN A 409 -1.68 4.41 -24.70
CA ASN A 409 -0.37 4.90 -24.21
C ASN A 409 -0.48 5.82 -22.96
N GLU A 410 -1.69 6.03 -22.43
CA GLU A 410 -1.92 6.83 -21.24
C GLU A 410 -2.11 5.96 -20.01
N LEU A 411 -1.50 6.39 -18.92
CA LEU A 411 -1.62 5.80 -17.60
C LEU A 411 -2.37 6.75 -16.68
N ARG A 412 -3.39 6.24 -16.03
CA ARG A 412 -4.06 6.89 -14.90
C ARG A 412 -3.67 6.15 -13.63
N ILE A 413 -2.96 6.83 -12.74
CA ILE A 413 -2.43 6.24 -11.50
C ILE A 413 -3.05 6.98 -10.33
N THR A 414 -3.94 6.29 -9.61
CA THR A 414 -4.56 6.84 -8.40
C THR A 414 -3.85 6.28 -7.18
N VAL A 415 -3.42 7.15 -6.28
CA VAL A 415 -2.73 6.80 -5.04
C VAL A 415 -3.46 7.35 -3.84
N GLU A 416 -3.45 6.62 -2.74
CA GLU A 416 -4.01 7.02 -1.46
C GLU A 416 -3.04 6.72 -0.34
N LEU A 417 -2.78 7.72 0.51
CA LEU A 417 -2.00 7.62 1.73
C LEU A 417 -2.94 7.63 2.93
N MET A 418 -2.88 6.61 3.77
CA MET A 418 -3.79 6.40 4.90
C MET A 418 -3.03 6.41 6.23
N ASP A 419 -3.57 7.07 7.26
CA ASP A 419 -3.08 7.00 8.65
C ASP A 419 -3.76 5.81 9.36
N ILE A 420 -2.96 4.87 9.86
CA ILE A 420 -3.45 3.65 10.49
C ILE A 420 -4.05 3.90 11.88
N GLN A 421 -3.50 4.83 12.65
CA GLN A 421 -4.00 5.11 14.00
C GLN A 421 -5.28 5.93 13.97
N GLU A 422 -5.33 6.92 13.08
CA GLU A 422 -6.49 7.79 12.94
C GLU A 422 -7.58 7.20 12.02
N ASN A 423 -7.29 6.05 11.40
CA ASN A 423 -8.21 5.31 10.52
C ASN A 423 -8.83 6.22 9.43
N ARG A 424 -7.99 7.09 8.83
CA ARG A 424 -8.42 8.07 7.82
C ARG A 424 -7.43 8.18 6.67
N SER A 425 -7.94 8.59 5.51
CA SER A 425 -7.12 9.01 4.39
C SER A 425 -6.45 10.36 4.70
N ILE A 426 -5.13 10.43 4.49
CA ILE A 426 -4.34 11.66 4.62
C ILE A 426 -4.34 12.41 3.29
N TRP A 427 -4.25 11.67 2.19
CA TRP A 427 -4.08 12.22 0.86
C TRP A 427 -4.48 11.21 -0.20
N VAL A 428 -5.20 11.70 -1.21
CA VAL A 428 -5.56 10.96 -2.43
C VAL A 428 -5.19 11.82 -3.61
N PHE A 429 -4.58 11.22 -4.64
CA PHE A 429 -4.24 11.93 -5.86
C PHE A 429 -4.28 11.01 -7.08
N THR A 430 -4.63 11.56 -8.23
CA THR A 430 -4.64 10.86 -9.51
C THR A 430 -3.67 11.53 -10.48
N TYR A 431 -2.70 10.77 -10.95
CA TYR A 431 -1.75 11.18 -11.98
C TYR A 431 -2.25 10.70 -13.35
N GLN A 432 -2.19 11.55 -14.35
CA GLN A 432 -2.47 11.20 -15.73
C GLN A 432 -1.23 11.51 -16.57
N ARG A 433 -0.57 10.47 -17.09
CA ARG A 433 0.73 10.55 -17.76
C ARG A 433 0.84 9.50 -18.85
N LYS A 434 1.81 9.67 -19.76
CA LYS A 434 2.16 8.63 -20.73
C LYS A 434 2.94 7.49 -20.04
N THR A 435 2.88 6.29 -20.61
CA THR A 435 3.64 5.13 -20.08
C THR A 435 5.15 5.41 -19.98
N ALA A 436 5.70 6.21 -20.91
CA ALA A 436 7.10 6.63 -20.86
C ALA A 436 7.47 7.50 -19.65
N ASP A 437 6.49 8.12 -18.98
CA ASP A 437 6.71 9.06 -17.87
C ASP A 437 6.62 8.39 -16.48
N VAL A 438 6.56 7.07 -16.41
CA VAL A 438 6.39 6.31 -15.15
C VAL A 438 7.44 6.67 -14.11
N GLN A 439 8.69 6.89 -14.51
CA GLN A 439 9.76 7.30 -13.59
C GLN A 439 9.49 8.68 -12.96
N THR A 440 8.96 9.62 -13.74
CA THR A 440 8.55 10.94 -13.25
C THR A 440 7.45 10.81 -12.21
N VAL A 441 6.44 9.97 -12.49
CA VAL A 441 5.34 9.72 -11.54
C VAL A 441 5.86 9.11 -10.23
N GLN A 442 6.80 8.18 -10.28
CA GLN A 442 7.40 7.60 -9.07
C GLN A 442 8.04 8.67 -8.18
N LYS A 443 8.79 9.60 -8.78
CA LYS A 443 9.44 10.72 -8.07
C LYS A 443 8.41 11.70 -7.50
N GLU A 444 7.39 12.04 -8.28
CA GLU A 444 6.29 12.90 -7.83
C GLU A 444 5.55 12.27 -6.64
N ILE A 445 5.22 10.97 -6.70
CA ILE A 445 4.59 10.24 -5.60
C ILE A 445 5.51 10.26 -4.37
N ALA A 446 6.79 9.91 -4.51
CA ALA A 446 7.73 9.86 -3.40
C ALA A 446 7.88 11.24 -2.73
N ARG A 447 7.98 12.32 -3.52
CA ARG A 447 8.02 13.69 -3.01
C ARG A 447 6.73 14.07 -2.27
N ASN A 448 5.57 13.85 -2.89
CA ASN A 448 4.28 14.17 -2.31
C ASN A 448 4.03 13.39 -1.01
N VAL A 449 4.36 12.10 -0.97
CA VAL A 449 4.28 11.27 0.24
C VAL A 449 5.17 11.85 1.34
N SER A 450 6.42 12.22 1.02
CA SER A 450 7.35 12.82 1.98
C SER A 450 6.80 14.13 2.57
N GLU A 451 6.20 14.98 1.74
CA GLU A 451 5.57 16.23 2.17
C GLU A 451 4.34 15.97 3.06
N LYS A 452 3.48 15.01 2.66
CA LYS A 452 2.26 14.68 3.44
C LYS A 452 2.57 14.00 4.77
N LEU A 453 3.67 13.23 4.84
CA LEU A 453 4.20 12.67 6.09
C LEU A 453 4.91 13.73 6.94
N ARG A 454 5.07 14.97 6.44
CA ARG A 454 5.75 16.09 7.10
C ARG A 454 7.19 15.75 7.51
N LEU A 455 7.89 15.04 6.63
CA LEU A 455 9.29 14.70 6.87
C LEU A 455 10.17 15.95 6.69
N GLU A 456 11.07 16.17 7.63
CA GLU A 456 12.14 17.16 7.48
C GLU A 456 13.20 16.57 6.56
N LEU A 457 13.14 16.92 5.27
CA LEU A 457 14.08 16.45 4.26
C LEU A 457 15.37 17.29 4.30
N THR A 458 16.49 16.63 4.46
CA THR A 458 17.80 17.25 4.29
C THR A 458 18.04 17.59 2.81
N ARG A 459 19.07 18.40 2.53
CA ARG A 459 19.48 18.68 1.14
C ARG A 459 19.91 17.40 0.41
N ALA A 460 20.54 16.46 1.12
CA ALA A 460 20.90 15.15 0.58
C ALA A 460 19.67 14.33 0.21
N ASP A 461 18.64 14.26 1.09
CA ASP A 461 17.38 13.57 0.82
C ASP A 461 16.68 14.15 -0.44
N GLN A 462 16.64 15.47 -0.56
CA GLN A 462 16.05 16.15 -1.73
C GLN A 462 16.80 15.82 -3.03
N THR A 463 18.13 15.80 -3.00
CA THR A 463 18.97 15.41 -4.14
C THR A 463 18.70 13.96 -4.53
N GLN A 464 18.60 13.08 -3.54
CA GLN A 464 18.37 11.66 -3.77
C GLN A 464 16.97 11.38 -4.36
N LEU A 465 15.93 12.02 -3.84
CA LEU A 465 14.58 11.92 -4.41
C LEU A 465 14.47 12.47 -5.84
N ALA A 466 15.31 13.43 -6.19
CA ALA A 466 15.38 14.02 -7.53
C ALA A 466 16.24 13.20 -8.52
N LYS A 467 17.04 12.23 -8.03
CA LYS A 467 17.98 11.47 -8.87
C LYS A 467 17.26 10.76 -10.02
N THR A 468 17.76 10.97 -11.25
CA THR A 468 17.30 10.30 -12.46
C THR A 468 18.38 9.35 -12.93
N TYR A 469 18.05 8.09 -13.12
CA TYR A 469 19.01 7.08 -13.53
C TYR A 469 19.09 6.92 -15.05
N THR A 470 18.06 7.33 -15.79
CA THR A 470 17.99 7.39 -17.25
C THR A 470 16.99 8.45 -17.68
N GLU A 471 17.28 9.19 -18.75
CA GLU A 471 16.33 10.11 -19.39
C GLU A 471 15.44 9.39 -20.43
N SER A 472 15.74 8.15 -20.76
CA SER A 472 14.98 7.34 -21.71
C SER A 472 13.83 6.60 -21.01
N GLY A 473 12.59 7.02 -21.26
CA GLY A 473 11.39 6.33 -20.74
C GLY A 473 11.30 4.88 -21.24
N GLU A 474 11.75 4.61 -22.48
CA GLU A 474 11.78 3.26 -23.05
C GLU A 474 12.84 2.36 -22.37
N ALA A 475 14.02 2.94 -22.04
CA ALA A 475 15.04 2.21 -21.28
C ALA A 475 14.54 1.88 -19.87
N TYR A 476 13.84 2.82 -19.25
CA TYR A 476 13.24 2.60 -17.94
C TYR A 476 12.15 1.53 -17.97
N GLU A 477 11.28 1.53 -18.99
CA GLU A 477 10.27 0.49 -19.16
C GLU A 477 10.89 -0.90 -19.32
N ALA A 478 11.91 -1.03 -20.18
CA ALA A 478 12.65 -2.27 -20.35
C ALA A 478 13.30 -2.73 -19.02
N TYR A 479 13.90 -1.82 -18.25
CA TYR A 479 14.44 -2.11 -16.93
C TYR A 479 13.37 -2.66 -15.96
N LEU A 480 12.17 -2.08 -15.92
CA LEU A 480 11.07 -2.57 -15.08
C LEU A 480 10.63 -3.99 -15.46
N LYS A 481 10.56 -4.30 -16.77
CA LYS A 481 10.31 -5.67 -17.26
C LYS A 481 11.42 -6.62 -16.82
N GLY A 482 12.67 -6.19 -16.92
CA GLY A 482 13.82 -6.94 -16.41
C GLY A 482 13.68 -7.25 -14.91
N ARG A 483 13.35 -6.25 -14.08
CA ARG A 483 13.12 -6.44 -12.63
C ARG A 483 11.96 -7.39 -12.33
N TYR A 484 10.87 -7.27 -13.06
CA TYR A 484 9.72 -8.16 -12.92
C TYR A 484 10.10 -9.62 -13.15
N HIS A 485 10.80 -9.92 -14.26
CA HIS A 485 11.23 -11.27 -14.57
C HIS A 485 12.31 -11.80 -13.63
N TRP A 486 13.25 -10.95 -13.21
CA TRP A 486 14.28 -11.29 -12.23
C TRP A 486 13.69 -11.74 -10.89
N ASN A 487 12.58 -11.14 -10.46
CA ASN A 487 11.88 -11.47 -9.22
C ASN A 487 11.17 -12.84 -9.25
N LYS A 488 10.98 -13.46 -10.43
CA LYS A 488 10.42 -14.82 -10.55
C LYS A 488 11.35 -15.93 -10.03
N ARG A 489 12.64 -15.63 -9.93
CA ARG A 489 13.67 -16.56 -9.38
C ARG A 489 13.75 -17.92 -10.08
N THR A 490 13.47 -17.99 -11.36
CA THR A 490 13.58 -19.18 -12.20
C THR A 490 14.59 -18.95 -13.32
N ASP A 491 15.18 -20.01 -13.90
CA ASP A 491 16.13 -19.87 -15.03
C ASP A 491 15.51 -19.12 -16.21
N GLU A 492 14.26 -19.46 -16.56
CA GLU A 492 13.53 -18.74 -17.61
C GLU A 492 13.30 -17.28 -17.25
N GLY A 493 12.94 -16.99 -15.98
CA GLY A 493 12.81 -15.63 -15.49
C GLY A 493 14.11 -14.83 -15.62
N PHE A 494 15.24 -15.42 -15.25
CA PHE A 494 16.55 -14.76 -15.38
C PHE A 494 16.96 -14.54 -16.83
N LYS A 495 16.65 -15.49 -17.77
CA LYS A 495 16.87 -15.30 -19.19
C LYS A 495 16.07 -14.14 -19.76
N GLN A 496 14.78 -14.07 -19.44
CA GLN A 496 13.92 -12.95 -19.83
C GLN A 496 14.43 -11.63 -19.25
N ALA A 497 14.80 -11.60 -17.95
CA ALA A 497 15.36 -10.43 -17.31
C ALA A 497 16.65 -9.95 -18.01
N THR A 498 17.54 -10.88 -18.36
CA THR A 498 18.78 -10.59 -19.11
C THR A 498 18.46 -9.88 -20.43
N ASN A 499 17.49 -10.39 -21.21
CA ASN A 499 17.09 -9.78 -22.47
C ASN A 499 16.56 -8.35 -22.28
N PHE A 500 15.72 -8.13 -21.28
CA PHE A 500 15.16 -6.81 -20.99
C PHE A 500 16.19 -5.82 -20.46
N PHE A 501 17.14 -6.24 -19.62
CA PHE A 501 18.23 -5.36 -19.20
C PHE A 501 19.16 -5.01 -20.36
N GLN A 502 19.43 -5.95 -21.28
CA GLN A 502 20.16 -5.67 -22.52
C GLN A 502 19.39 -4.70 -23.42
N GLU A 503 18.07 -4.86 -23.54
CA GLU A 503 17.23 -3.89 -24.25
C GLU A 503 17.32 -2.50 -23.63
N ALA A 504 17.27 -2.39 -22.30
CA ALA A 504 17.43 -1.12 -21.58
C ALA A 504 18.78 -0.47 -21.90
N ILE A 505 19.86 -1.24 -21.90
CA ILE A 505 21.22 -0.79 -22.24
C ILE A 505 21.32 -0.33 -23.69
N VAL A 506 20.66 -1.00 -24.65
CA VAL A 506 20.62 -0.58 -26.06
C VAL A 506 19.93 0.79 -26.19
N LYS A 507 18.86 1.03 -25.41
CA LYS A 507 18.12 2.30 -25.44
C LYS A 507 18.83 3.43 -24.69
N ASP A 508 19.61 3.12 -23.67
CA ASP A 508 20.47 4.04 -22.91
C ASP A 508 21.77 3.32 -22.48
N PRO A 509 22.84 3.46 -23.24
CA PRO A 509 24.14 2.82 -22.93
C PRO A 509 24.78 3.24 -21.60
N ASN A 510 24.34 4.32 -20.99
CA ASN A 510 24.86 4.81 -19.71
C ASN A 510 23.98 4.41 -18.51
N TYR A 511 22.94 3.60 -18.72
CA TYR A 511 21.99 3.24 -17.68
C TYR A 511 22.59 2.26 -16.66
N ALA A 512 23.21 2.77 -15.62
CA ALA A 512 23.96 2.01 -14.62
C ALA A 512 23.13 0.91 -13.92
N LEU A 513 21.86 1.19 -13.56
CA LEU A 513 20.98 0.20 -12.93
C LEU A 513 20.67 -0.99 -13.83
N ALA A 514 20.62 -0.82 -15.16
CA ALA A 514 20.41 -1.92 -16.08
C ALA A 514 21.62 -2.85 -16.12
N TYR A 515 22.83 -2.30 -16.07
CA TYR A 515 24.06 -3.09 -15.93
C TYR A 515 24.13 -3.83 -14.58
N THR A 516 23.70 -3.21 -13.48
CA THR A 516 23.61 -3.88 -12.18
C THR A 516 22.63 -5.05 -12.22
N GLY A 517 21.42 -4.83 -12.80
CA GLY A 517 20.44 -5.90 -12.98
C GLY A 517 20.95 -7.06 -13.84
N LEU A 518 21.74 -6.75 -14.86
CA LEU A 518 22.39 -7.76 -15.71
C LEU A 518 23.45 -8.56 -14.91
N ALA A 519 24.27 -7.88 -14.10
CA ALA A 519 25.23 -8.54 -13.22
C ALA A 519 24.53 -9.48 -12.23
N ASP A 520 23.45 -9.02 -11.60
CA ASP A 520 22.65 -9.84 -10.68
C ASP A 520 22.04 -11.07 -11.35
N CYS A 521 21.60 -10.97 -12.61
CA CYS A 521 21.11 -12.12 -13.38
C CYS A 521 22.21 -13.17 -13.58
N TYR A 522 23.40 -12.77 -13.97
CA TYR A 522 24.51 -13.70 -14.18
C TYR A 522 25.00 -14.34 -12.88
N THR A 523 25.10 -13.55 -11.82
CA THR A 523 25.46 -14.04 -10.47
C THR A 523 24.47 -15.09 -9.99
N LEU A 524 23.16 -14.79 -9.95
CA LEU A 524 22.17 -15.72 -9.45
C LEU A 524 21.99 -16.96 -10.33
N ARG A 525 22.14 -16.84 -11.65
CA ARG A 525 22.14 -18.03 -12.53
C ARG A 525 23.31 -18.97 -12.22
N SER A 526 24.46 -18.41 -11.82
CA SER A 526 25.61 -19.21 -11.39
C SER A 526 25.39 -19.85 -10.02
N ASP A 527 24.85 -19.09 -9.07
CA ASP A 527 24.57 -19.57 -7.71
C ASP A 527 23.54 -20.71 -7.70
N TYR A 528 22.55 -20.64 -8.61
CA TYR A 528 21.48 -21.64 -8.74
C TYR A 528 21.87 -22.81 -9.69
N GLY A 529 23.10 -22.81 -10.23
CA GLY A 529 23.57 -23.87 -11.11
C GLY A 529 23.01 -23.85 -12.53
N PHE A 530 22.32 -22.76 -12.94
CA PHE A 530 21.79 -22.60 -14.30
C PHE A 530 22.84 -22.12 -15.30
N LEU A 531 23.97 -21.62 -14.84
CA LEU A 531 25.09 -21.17 -15.63
C LEU A 531 26.39 -21.62 -14.94
N ALA A 532 27.38 -22.04 -15.73
CA ALA A 532 28.67 -22.42 -15.18
C ALA A 532 29.28 -21.25 -14.38
N PRO A 533 29.67 -21.44 -13.10
CA PRO A 533 30.11 -20.35 -12.23
C PRO A 533 31.21 -19.48 -12.85
N LYS A 534 32.23 -20.10 -13.43
CA LYS A 534 33.36 -19.37 -14.06
C LYS A 534 32.93 -18.47 -15.20
N GLU A 535 31.96 -18.89 -16.01
CA GLU A 535 31.40 -18.07 -17.12
C GLU A 535 30.49 -16.96 -16.55
N GLY A 536 29.55 -17.33 -15.69
CA GLY A 536 28.55 -16.38 -15.19
C GLY A 536 29.16 -15.26 -14.37
N TYR A 537 30.09 -15.55 -13.46
CA TYR A 537 30.78 -14.53 -12.69
C TYR A 537 31.70 -13.64 -13.53
N ALA A 538 32.32 -14.17 -14.62
CA ALA A 538 33.06 -13.34 -15.55
C ALA A 538 32.17 -12.33 -16.27
N LEU A 539 30.98 -12.75 -16.71
CA LEU A 539 29.96 -11.86 -17.30
C LEU A 539 29.44 -10.85 -16.27
N ALA A 540 29.15 -11.29 -15.05
CA ALA A 540 28.70 -10.43 -13.97
C ALA A 540 29.74 -9.35 -13.62
N LYS A 541 31.02 -9.71 -13.55
CA LYS A 541 32.15 -8.78 -13.29
C LYS A 541 32.24 -7.70 -14.37
N GLY A 542 32.08 -8.10 -15.65
CA GLY A 542 32.05 -7.15 -16.76
C GLY A 542 30.89 -6.16 -16.65
N ALA A 543 29.70 -6.65 -16.36
CA ALA A 543 28.48 -5.82 -16.22
C ALA A 543 28.59 -4.86 -15.03
N VAL A 544 28.95 -5.33 -13.84
CA VAL A 544 29.04 -4.47 -12.65
C VAL A 544 30.15 -3.40 -12.76
N THR A 545 31.24 -3.72 -13.46
CA THR A 545 32.31 -2.75 -13.74
C THR A 545 31.79 -1.57 -14.58
N LEU A 546 30.94 -1.86 -15.58
CA LEU A 546 30.28 -0.82 -16.37
C LEU A 546 29.24 -0.04 -15.55
N ALA A 547 28.49 -0.71 -14.67
CA ALA A 547 27.55 -0.04 -13.78
C ALA A 547 28.26 1.03 -12.94
N LEU A 548 29.34 0.67 -12.27
CA LEU A 548 30.14 1.59 -11.44
C LEU A 548 30.88 2.65 -12.24
N LYS A 549 31.25 2.39 -13.49
CA LYS A 549 31.81 3.39 -14.38
C LYS A 549 30.82 4.52 -14.67
N TYR A 550 29.53 4.20 -14.81
CA TYR A 550 28.50 5.19 -15.11
C TYR A 550 27.88 5.82 -13.86
N ASP A 551 27.83 5.09 -12.74
CA ASP A 551 27.37 5.61 -11.45
C ASP A 551 28.06 4.91 -10.29
N GLU A 552 29.13 5.52 -9.79
CA GLU A 552 29.92 5.05 -8.63
C GLU A 552 29.13 5.13 -7.31
N GLY A 553 28.00 5.84 -7.28
CA GLY A 553 27.16 6.01 -6.10
C GLY A 553 26.07 4.93 -5.94
N LEU A 554 26.14 3.80 -6.64
CA LEU A 554 25.15 2.74 -6.56
C LEU A 554 25.52 1.69 -5.49
N ALA A 555 24.79 1.69 -4.37
CA ALA A 555 24.97 0.69 -3.31
C ALA A 555 24.72 -0.75 -3.83
N GLU A 556 23.78 -0.92 -4.73
CA GLU A 556 23.46 -2.18 -5.39
C GLU A 556 24.65 -2.72 -6.17
N ALA A 557 25.30 -1.88 -6.96
CA ALA A 557 26.44 -2.27 -7.78
C ALA A 557 27.67 -2.65 -6.92
N HIS A 558 27.95 -1.89 -5.85
CA HIS A 558 28.99 -2.25 -4.88
C HIS A 558 28.70 -3.57 -4.18
N THR A 559 27.43 -3.84 -3.83
CA THR A 559 27.02 -5.12 -3.23
C THR A 559 27.27 -6.30 -4.18
N SER A 560 26.87 -6.15 -5.44
CA SER A 560 27.12 -7.18 -6.47
C SER A 560 28.62 -7.37 -6.74
N LEU A 561 29.41 -6.28 -6.80
CA LEU A 561 30.86 -6.38 -6.97
C LEU A 561 31.55 -7.09 -5.80
N ALA A 562 31.10 -6.83 -4.56
CA ALA A 562 31.61 -7.52 -3.37
C ALA A 562 31.42 -9.03 -3.48
N SER A 563 30.21 -9.49 -3.78
CA SER A 563 29.94 -10.93 -3.97
C SER A 563 30.82 -11.54 -5.08
N ILE A 564 30.93 -10.85 -6.20
CA ILE A 564 31.74 -11.31 -7.35
C ILE A 564 33.22 -11.41 -6.97
N LYS A 565 33.81 -10.41 -6.27
CA LYS A 565 35.21 -10.45 -5.80
C LYS A 565 35.48 -11.64 -4.88
N ALA A 566 34.54 -11.91 -3.93
CA ALA A 566 34.66 -13.02 -3.01
C ALA A 566 34.77 -14.38 -3.74
N VAL A 567 34.06 -14.53 -4.87
CA VAL A 567 34.01 -15.81 -5.60
C VAL A 567 35.07 -15.92 -6.70
N THR A 568 35.27 -14.86 -7.49
CA THR A 568 36.18 -14.94 -8.66
C THR A 568 37.63 -14.93 -8.29
N ASP A 569 37.99 -14.14 -7.29
CA ASP A 569 39.38 -13.86 -6.94
C ASP A 569 39.71 -14.35 -5.52
N TRP A 570 38.73 -14.87 -4.76
CA TRP A 570 38.81 -15.14 -3.33
C TRP A 570 39.31 -13.94 -2.55
N ASP A 571 39.03 -12.71 -3.08
CA ASP A 571 39.44 -11.42 -2.51
C ASP A 571 38.48 -10.99 -1.41
N TRP A 572 38.57 -11.65 -0.24
CA TRP A 572 37.72 -11.38 0.91
C TRP A 572 37.84 -9.93 1.42
N GLN A 573 39.04 -9.35 1.36
CA GLN A 573 39.26 -7.98 1.83
C GLN A 573 38.69 -6.95 0.85
N GLY A 574 38.92 -7.16 -0.45
CA GLY A 574 38.32 -6.30 -1.48
C GLY A 574 36.77 -6.38 -1.47
N ALA A 575 36.24 -7.57 -1.26
CA ALA A 575 34.78 -7.75 -1.11
C ALA A 575 34.24 -7.03 0.13
N GLU A 576 34.93 -7.13 1.29
CA GLU A 576 34.55 -6.40 2.51
C GLU A 576 34.54 -4.89 2.29
N ASN A 577 35.53 -4.34 1.59
CA ASN A 577 35.58 -2.91 1.28
C ASN A 577 34.38 -2.45 0.44
N GLU A 578 33.97 -3.27 -0.54
CA GLU A 578 32.80 -2.97 -1.36
C GLU A 578 31.49 -3.06 -0.57
N TYR A 579 31.31 -4.08 0.31
CA TYR A 579 30.13 -4.14 1.18
C TYR A 579 30.05 -2.94 2.12
N ARG A 580 31.15 -2.55 2.73
CA ARG A 580 31.19 -1.36 3.59
C ARG A 580 30.84 -0.12 2.79
N ARG A 581 31.35 0.02 1.56
CA ARG A 581 31.01 1.11 0.67
C ARG A 581 29.52 1.12 0.31
N ALA A 582 28.92 -0.01 0.03
CA ALA A 582 27.48 -0.14 -0.22
C ALA A 582 26.65 0.31 0.99
N ILE A 583 27.06 -0.09 2.21
CA ILE A 583 26.37 0.30 3.46
C ILE A 583 26.56 1.82 3.76
N GLU A 584 27.70 2.40 3.45
CA GLU A 584 27.92 3.86 3.54
C GLU A 584 26.99 4.62 2.59
N LEU A 585 26.86 4.15 1.35
CA LEU A 585 26.00 4.75 0.33
C LEU A 585 24.50 4.62 0.66
N ASN A 586 24.10 3.45 1.17
CA ASN A 586 22.73 3.19 1.59
C ASN A 586 22.69 2.30 2.84
N PRO A 587 22.70 2.88 4.04
CA PRO A 587 22.66 2.14 5.32
C PRO A 587 21.39 1.32 5.54
N LYS A 588 20.35 1.50 4.69
CA LYS A 588 19.08 0.78 4.76
C LYS A 588 18.94 -0.29 3.68
N TYR A 589 19.99 -0.55 2.91
CA TYR A 589 19.97 -1.59 1.90
C TYR A 589 20.16 -2.97 2.52
N ALA A 590 19.06 -3.64 2.82
CA ALA A 590 19.03 -4.93 3.53
C ALA A 590 19.94 -6.00 2.87
N THR A 591 20.02 -6.02 1.54
CA THR A 591 20.83 -7.00 0.79
C THR A 591 22.33 -6.82 1.06
N ALA A 592 22.84 -5.59 1.21
CA ALA A 592 24.24 -5.34 1.54
C ALA A 592 24.60 -5.93 2.91
N HIS A 593 23.79 -5.65 3.93
CA HIS A 593 23.95 -6.23 5.27
C HIS A 593 23.85 -7.76 5.26
N HIS A 594 22.90 -8.31 4.51
CA HIS A 594 22.67 -9.75 4.38
C HIS A 594 23.88 -10.47 3.76
N TRP A 595 24.35 -10.03 2.60
CA TRP A 595 25.45 -10.69 1.91
C TRP A 595 26.78 -10.45 2.62
N TYR A 596 26.95 -9.29 3.26
CA TYR A 596 28.13 -9.06 4.13
C TYR A 596 28.14 -10.00 5.33
N ALA A 597 26.98 -10.26 5.97
CA ALA A 597 26.87 -11.25 7.05
C ALA A 597 27.26 -12.65 6.59
N ALA A 598 26.83 -13.07 5.39
CA ALA A 598 27.21 -14.34 4.81
C ALA A 598 28.73 -14.43 4.58
N GLN A 599 29.36 -13.39 4.04
CA GLN A 599 30.82 -13.35 3.90
C GLN A 599 31.55 -13.44 5.25
N LEU A 600 31.09 -12.69 6.24
CA LEU A 600 31.67 -12.73 7.59
C LEU A 600 31.58 -14.10 8.22
N LEU A 601 30.49 -14.84 7.99
CA LEU A 601 30.32 -16.22 8.38
C LEU A 601 31.42 -17.11 7.77
N LEU A 602 31.64 -17.01 6.46
CA LEU A 602 32.68 -17.81 5.76
C LEU A 602 34.07 -17.53 6.31
N GLN A 603 34.34 -16.30 6.74
CA GLN A 603 35.60 -15.93 7.39
C GLN A 603 35.70 -16.40 8.84
N GLY A 604 34.61 -16.84 9.46
CA GLY A 604 34.57 -17.25 10.89
C GLY A 604 34.36 -16.09 11.86
N ARG A 605 33.97 -14.89 11.37
CA ARG A 605 33.71 -13.67 12.15
C ARG A 605 32.26 -13.65 12.64
N LEU A 606 31.89 -14.65 13.46
CA LEU A 606 30.50 -14.93 13.84
C LEU A 606 29.77 -13.78 14.53
N ASP A 607 30.43 -13.06 15.45
CA ASP A 607 29.81 -11.94 16.16
C ASP A 607 29.45 -10.78 15.21
N GLU A 608 30.27 -10.54 14.21
CA GLU A 608 30.02 -9.52 13.19
C GLU A 608 28.93 -9.99 12.23
N ALA A 609 28.98 -11.24 11.79
CA ALA A 609 27.92 -11.85 10.98
C ALA A 609 26.54 -11.76 11.68
N LEU A 610 26.49 -12.04 12.99
CA LEU A 610 25.27 -11.92 13.77
C LEU A 610 24.76 -10.48 13.91
N ARG A 611 25.63 -9.48 13.93
CA ARG A 611 25.22 -8.07 13.93
C ARG A 611 24.61 -7.67 12.58
N GLU A 612 25.30 -7.98 11.49
CA GLU A 612 24.87 -7.60 10.15
C GLU A 612 23.59 -8.32 9.74
N ILE A 613 23.44 -9.62 10.02
CA ILE A 613 22.22 -10.35 9.68
C ILE A 613 20.99 -9.89 10.49
N LYS A 614 21.18 -9.48 11.76
CA LYS A 614 20.11 -8.87 12.55
C LYS A 614 19.70 -7.52 11.97
N GLN A 615 20.66 -6.71 11.51
CA GLN A 615 20.37 -5.46 10.84
C GLN A 615 19.58 -5.72 9.55
N ALA A 616 20.01 -6.68 8.74
CA ALA A 616 19.28 -7.07 7.54
C ALA A 616 17.83 -7.51 7.86
N GLN A 617 17.64 -8.34 8.90
CA GLN A 617 16.32 -8.80 9.33
C GLN A 617 15.44 -7.65 9.85
N GLN A 618 16.00 -6.65 10.52
CA GLN A 618 15.24 -5.46 10.94
C GLN A 618 14.77 -4.64 9.73
N LEU A 619 15.58 -4.57 8.68
CA LEU A 619 15.26 -3.86 7.44
C LEU A 619 14.27 -4.63 6.57
N ASP A 620 14.38 -5.97 6.54
CA ASP A 620 13.50 -6.86 5.78
C ASP A 620 13.13 -8.13 6.57
N PRO A 621 12.16 -8.02 7.51
CA PRO A 621 11.86 -9.10 8.47
C PRO A 621 11.21 -10.34 7.85
N LEU A 622 10.60 -10.23 6.66
CA LEU A 622 9.91 -11.33 6.01
C LEU A 622 10.67 -11.90 4.80
N SER A 623 11.89 -11.45 4.55
CA SER A 623 12.76 -12.03 3.54
C SER A 623 13.14 -13.47 3.91
N LEU A 624 12.76 -14.43 3.06
CA LEU A 624 13.06 -15.84 3.27
C LEU A 624 14.59 -16.08 3.26
N GLY A 625 15.33 -15.41 2.37
CA GLY A 625 16.78 -15.51 2.28
C GLY A 625 17.49 -15.04 3.55
N ILE A 626 17.12 -13.84 4.05
CA ILE A 626 17.69 -13.29 5.29
C ILE A 626 17.37 -14.20 6.49
N ASN A 627 16.12 -14.66 6.62
CA ASN A 627 15.71 -15.52 7.72
C ASN A 627 16.38 -16.89 7.65
N LYS A 628 16.59 -17.45 6.44
CA LYS A 628 17.36 -18.67 6.20
C LYS A 628 18.81 -18.49 6.68
N ASP A 629 19.49 -17.48 6.17
CA ASP A 629 20.90 -17.29 6.49
C ASP A 629 21.11 -16.89 7.96
N PHE A 630 20.13 -16.25 8.59
CA PHE A 630 20.18 -16.06 10.04
C PHE A 630 20.13 -17.39 10.81
N ALA A 631 19.28 -18.34 10.39
CA ALA A 631 19.27 -19.68 10.97
C ALA A 631 20.61 -20.40 10.75
N VAL A 632 21.23 -20.28 9.58
CA VAL A 632 22.54 -20.85 9.24
C VAL A 632 23.66 -20.26 10.11
N ILE A 633 23.67 -18.92 10.28
CA ILE A 633 24.67 -18.27 11.15
C ILE A 633 24.53 -18.74 12.59
N LEU A 634 23.30 -18.87 13.11
CA LEU A 634 23.04 -19.41 14.45
C LEU A 634 23.47 -20.87 14.57
N LEU A 635 23.20 -21.69 13.55
CA LEU A 635 23.63 -23.10 13.48
C LEU A 635 25.15 -23.21 13.54
N TYR A 636 25.87 -22.42 12.77
CA TYR A 636 27.34 -22.46 12.73
C TYR A 636 27.98 -21.85 13.99
N ALA A 637 27.26 -20.91 14.64
CA ALA A 637 27.59 -20.44 15.98
C ALA A 637 27.29 -21.46 17.09
N ARG A 638 26.75 -22.65 16.73
CA ARG A 638 26.33 -23.75 17.65
C ARG A 638 25.21 -23.36 18.62
N ASP A 639 24.46 -22.29 18.33
CA ASP A 639 23.25 -21.93 19.09
C ASP A 639 22.03 -22.65 18.48
N TYR A 640 22.03 -23.97 18.63
CA TYR A 640 21.09 -24.88 17.99
C TYR A 640 19.62 -24.59 18.36
N ASP A 641 19.38 -24.13 19.58
CA ASP A 641 18.01 -23.85 20.03
C ASP A 641 17.43 -22.59 19.35
N LYS A 642 18.23 -21.53 19.26
CA LYS A 642 17.83 -20.33 18.50
C LYS A 642 17.77 -20.58 17.00
N ALA A 643 18.69 -21.40 16.46
CA ALA A 643 18.64 -21.79 15.05
C ALA A 643 17.32 -22.52 14.73
N LEU A 644 16.91 -23.48 15.57
CA LEU A 644 15.64 -24.20 15.42
C LEU A 644 14.42 -23.27 15.55
N GLU A 645 14.45 -22.34 16.50
CA GLU A 645 13.42 -21.30 16.66
C GLU A 645 13.32 -20.44 15.40
N GLN A 646 14.45 -20.01 14.85
CA GLN A 646 14.49 -19.19 13.62
C GLN A 646 13.97 -19.98 12.41
N CYS A 647 14.33 -21.26 12.25
CA CYS A 647 13.77 -22.11 11.20
C CYS A 647 12.24 -22.20 11.30
N ARG A 648 11.70 -22.41 12.49
CA ARG A 648 10.24 -22.49 12.71
C ARG A 648 9.55 -21.16 12.38
N LYS A 649 10.11 -20.03 12.82
CA LYS A 649 9.61 -18.70 12.45
C LYS A 649 9.60 -18.48 10.93
N THR A 650 10.60 -19.00 10.23
CA THR A 650 10.67 -18.91 8.78
C THR A 650 9.58 -19.76 8.12
N LEU A 651 9.29 -20.94 8.65
CA LEU A 651 8.17 -21.80 8.19
C LEU A 651 6.78 -21.21 8.53
N GLU A 652 6.65 -20.39 9.58
CA GLU A 652 5.42 -19.60 9.79
C GLU A 652 5.21 -18.54 8.69
N ILE A 653 6.33 -18.02 8.13
CA ILE A 653 6.30 -17.09 7.00
C ILE A 653 5.93 -17.83 5.70
N GLU A 654 6.61 -18.96 5.41
CA GLU A 654 6.41 -19.78 4.21
C GLU A 654 6.44 -21.27 4.58
N PRO A 655 5.28 -21.91 4.75
CA PRO A 655 5.18 -23.30 5.23
C PRO A 655 5.85 -24.35 4.33
N HIS A 656 6.05 -24.04 3.04
CA HIS A 656 6.63 -24.95 2.04
C HIS A 656 8.08 -24.57 1.66
N PHE A 657 8.76 -23.76 2.50
CA PHE A 657 10.16 -23.43 2.24
C PHE A 657 11.10 -24.58 2.62
N GLY A 658 11.35 -25.50 1.68
CA GLY A 658 12.07 -26.76 1.85
C GLY A 658 13.44 -26.63 2.50
N ALA A 659 14.19 -25.56 2.21
CA ALA A 659 15.48 -25.28 2.83
C ALA A 659 15.42 -25.28 4.37
N MET A 660 14.30 -24.92 5.00
CA MET A 660 14.19 -24.94 6.46
C MET A 660 14.13 -26.34 7.02
N SER A 661 13.46 -27.28 6.34
CA SER A 661 13.46 -28.69 6.75
C SER A 661 14.86 -29.30 6.70
N THR A 662 15.68 -28.92 5.71
CA THR A 662 17.09 -29.34 5.62
C THR A 662 17.91 -28.86 6.83
N TYR A 663 17.78 -27.57 7.20
CA TYR A 663 18.51 -27.04 8.36
C TYR A 663 17.96 -27.55 9.69
N ILE A 664 16.66 -27.79 9.85
CA ILE A 664 16.09 -28.48 11.02
C ILE A 664 16.67 -29.88 11.15
N ALA A 665 16.77 -30.64 10.06
CA ALA A 665 17.36 -31.95 10.05
C ALA A 665 18.85 -31.88 10.41
N GLN A 666 19.66 -30.97 9.88
CA GLN A 666 21.05 -30.78 10.28
C GLN A 666 21.20 -30.45 11.76
N ILE A 667 20.31 -29.66 12.35
CA ILE A 667 20.31 -29.41 13.79
C ILE A 667 20.05 -30.71 14.57
N TYR A 668 19.09 -31.54 14.12
CA TYR A 668 18.82 -32.82 14.73
C TYR A 668 20.01 -33.78 14.58
N GLU A 669 20.68 -33.81 13.42
CA GLU A 669 21.91 -34.60 13.22
C GLU A 669 23.01 -34.18 14.19
N LEU A 670 23.28 -32.90 14.36
CA LEU A 670 24.29 -32.39 15.30
C LEU A 670 23.91 -32.62 16.75
N LYS A 671 22.64 -32.82 17.07
CA LYS A 671 22.11 -33.26 18.35
C LYS A 671 22.03 -34.78 18.45
N GLN A 672 22.55 -35.55 17.47
CA GLN A 672 22.52 -37.01 17.37
C GLN A 672 21.09 -37.61 17.35
N LYS A 673 20.13 -36.85 16.91
CA LYS A 673 18.71 -37.23 16.76
C LYS A 673 18.42 -37.66 15.33
N TYR A 674 19.14 -38.69 14.86
CA TYR A 674 19.07 -39.12 13.46
C TYR A 674 17.68 -39.58 12.97
N PRO A 675 16.87 -40.30 13.80
CA PRO A 675 15.51 -40.65 13.38
C PRO A 675 14.60 -39.44 13.15
N GLU A 676 14.73 -38.39 14.01
CA GLU A 676 13.96 -37.17 13.87
C GLU A 676 14.40 -36.38 12.64
N ALA A 677 15.70 -36.37 12.33
CA ALA A 677 16.23 -35.76 11.12
C ALA A 677 15.66 -36.45 9.87
N ALA A 678 15.71 -37.76 9.80
CA ALA A 678 15.17 -38.52 8.68
C ALA A 678 13.65 -38.31 8.50
N ALA A 679 12.88 -38.31 9.58
CA ALA A 679 11.43 -38.11 9.53
C ALA A 679 11.05 -36.73 8.99
N GLU A 680 11.78 -35.65 9.36
CA GLU A 680 11.61 -34.30 8.84
C GLU A 680 11.89 -34.26 7.33
N LEU A 681 12.97 -34.89 6.88
CA LEU A 681 13.37 -34.90 5.47
C LEU A 681 12.49 -35.82 4.61
N GLU A 682 12.00 -36.94 5.12
CA GLU A 682 11.03 -37.80 4.43
C GLU A 682 9.74 -37.03 4.14
N LYS A 683 9.28 -36.24 5.12
CA LYS A 683 8.10 -35.36 4.94
C LYS A 683 8.36 -34.28 3.90
N ALA A 684 9.51 -33.60 3.93
CA ALA A 684 9.87 -32.57 2.98
C ALA A 684 10.04 -33.15 1.56
N HIS A 685 10.73 -34.30 1.42
CA HIS A 685 10.92 -34.99 0.15
C HIS A 685 9.60 -35.50 -0.47
N ALA A 686 8.63 -35.91 0.35
CA ALA A 686 7.29 -36.26 -0.14
C ALA A 686 6.54 -35.06 -0.73
N THR A 687 6.86 -33.84 -0.30
CA THR A 687 6.26 -32.60 -0.80
C THR A 687 6.97 -32.12 -2.08
N ASP A 688 8.30 -32.20 -2.12
CA ASP A 688 9.13 -31.82 -3.28
C ASP A 688 10.22 -32.88 -3.54
N PRO A 689 9.90 -33.93 -4.31
CA PRO A 689 10.86 -35.00 -4.63
C PRO A 689 11.99 -34.58 -5.56
N GLU A 690 11.84 -33.44 -6.29
CA GLU A 690 12.84 -32.95 -7.24
C GLU A 690 13.87 -32.02 -6.56
N ASP A 691 13.68 -31.64 -5.30
CA ASP A 691 14.64 -30.82 -4.54
C ASP A 691 15.90 -31.63 -4.22
N SER A 692 17.01 -31.22 -4.85
CA SER A 692 18.30 -31.90 -4.69
C SER A 692 18.88 -31.76 -3.28
N GLU A 693 18.66 -30.61 -2.61
CA GLU A 693 19.18 -30.33 -1.28
C GLU A 693 18.52 -31.25 -0.23
N ILE A 694 17.20 -31.41 -0.32
CA ILE A 694 16.43 -32.33 0.52
C ILE A 694 16.86 -33.78 0.25
N THR A 695 17.06 -34.15 -1.01
CA THR A 695 17.46 -35.51 -1.40
C THR A 695 18.84 -35.88 -0.88
N TYR A 696 19.84 -34.99 -0.98
CA TYR A 696 21.17 -35.18 -0.40
C TYR A 696 21.08 -35.30 1.13
N ALA A 697 20.35 -34.41 1.80
CA ALA A 697 20.19 -34.42 3.24
C ALA A 697 19.53 -35.73 3.72
N LEU A 698 18.53 -36.26 3.01
CA LEU A 698 17.90 -37.53 3.33
C LEU A 698 18.88 -38.70 3.23
N ALA A 699 19.73 -38.72 2.18
CA ALA A 699 20.77 -39.74 2.05
C ALA A 699 21.80 -39.64 3.19
N GLN A 700 22.16 -38.44 3.61
CA GLN A 700 23.06 -38.17 4.74
C GLN A 700 22.45 -38.70 6.07
N ALA A 701 21.17 -38.40 6.33
CA ALA A 701 20.46 -38.88 7.51
C ALA A 701 20.39 -40.41 7.54
N TYR A 702 20.12 -41.07 6.42
CA TYR A 702 20.15 -42.54 6.33
C TYR A 702 21.55 -43.11 6.58
N ALA A 703 22.60 -42.45 6.06
CA ALA A 703 23.98 -42.86 6.33
C ALA A 703 24.32 -42.81 7.84
N LEU A 704 23.90 -41.71 8.52
CA LEU A 704 24.08 -41.52 9.96
C LEU A 704 23.27 -42.52 10.81
N MET A 705 22.11 -42.97 10.30
CA MET A 705 21.33 -44.06 10.93
C MET A 705 21.90 -45.45 10.69
N GLY A 706 22.98 -45.61 9.93
CA GLY A 706 23.53 -46.90 9.52
C GLY A 706 22.77 -47.59 8.39
N LYS A 707 21.78 -46.94 7.76
CA LYS A 707 21.04 -47.43 6.59
C LYS A 707 21.85 -47.19 5.32
N ARG A 708 23.04 -47.83 5.26
CA ARG A 708 24.02 -47.61 4.20
C ARG A 708 23.47 -47.92 2.81
N ASN A 709 22.66 -48.94 2.66
CA ASN A 709 22.13 -49.34 1.34
C ASN A 709 21.20 -48.29 0.75
N GLU A 710 20.34 -47.71 1.58
CA GLU A 710 19.42 -46.67 1.21
C GLU A 710 20.20 -45.40 0.82
N ALA A 711 21.19 -45.00 1.59
CA ALA A 711 22.06 -43.87 1.30
C ALA A 711 22.81 -44.02 -0.01
N VAL A 712 23.39 -45.21 -0.27
CA VAL A 712 24.10 -45.53 -1.53
C VAL A 712 23.14 -45.55 -2.72
N LYS A 713 21.92 -46.07 -2.55
CA LYS A 713 20.93 -46.07 -3.61
C LYS A 713 20.60 -44.63 -4.06
N ILE A 714 20.29 -43.72 -3.14
CA ILE A 714 20.03 -42.31 -3.42
C ILE A 714 21.24 -41.63 -4.04
N SER A 715 22.45 -41.87 -3.50
CA SER A 715 23.70 -41.34 -4.05
C SER A 715 23.93 -41.75 -5.51
N ASN A 716 23.62 -43.00 -5.87
CA ASN A 716 23.73 -43.47 -7.24
C ASN A 716 22.68 -42.83 -8.16
N GLU A 717 21.45 -42.64 -7.66
CA GLU A 717 20.38 -41.93 -8.40
C GLU A 717 20.78 -40.49 -8.69
N LEU A 718 21.30 -39.75 -7.69
CA LEU A 718 21.80 -38.36 -7.85
C LEU A 718 22.98 -38.24 -8.80
N SER A 719 23.76 -39.29 -8.98
CA SER A 719 24.95 -39.33 -9.85
C SER A 719 24.63 -39.67 -11.31
N GLN A 720 23.39 -39.98 -11.65
CA GLN A 720 23.00 -40.35 -13.04
C GLN A 720 22.85 -39.10 -13.94
N PRO A 721 23.41 -39.09 -15.15
CA PRO A 721 23.28 -37.96 -16.10
C PRO A 721 21.83 -37.64 -16.53
N ALA A 722 20.94 -38.60 -16.43
CA ALA A 722 19.51 -38.44 -16.75
C ALA A 722 18.70 -37.78 -15.65
N ASN A 723 19.28 -37.57 -14.48
CA ASN A 723 18.59 -36.98 -13.37
C ASN A 723 18.53 -35.46 -13.53
N LYS A 724 17.38 -34.85 -13.34
CA LYS A 724 17.19 -33.39 -13.35
C LYS A 724 17.75 -32.69 -12.11
N ASN A 725 18.19 -33.49 -11.11
CA ASN A 725 18.73 -32.97 -9.87
C ASN A 725 20.03 -32.20 -10.09
N VAL A 726 20.18 -31.06 -9.44
CA VAL A 726 21.39 -30.24 -9.46
C VAL A 726 22.47 -30.94 -8.61
N PHE A 727 23.69 -31.09 -9.17
CA PHE A 727 24.83 -31.58 -8.40
C PHE A 727 25.30 -30.55 -7.38
N LEU A 728 25.26 -30.88 -6.11
CA LEU A 728 25.65 -30.03 -4.98
C LEU A 728 26.98 -30.53 -4.37
N PRO A 729 28.12 -29.98 -4.79
CA PRO A 729 29.44 -30.50 -4.41
C PRO A 729 29.66 -30.63 -2.91
N LYS A 730 29.29 -29.63 -2.10
CA LYS A 730 29.44 -29.65 -0.65
C LYS A 730 28.63 -30.79 -0.01
N GLU A 731 27.35 -30.90 -0.40
CA GLU A 731 26.47 -31.93 0.16
C GLU A 731 26.86 -33.35 -0.28
N ALA A 732 27.30 -33.47 -1.55
CA ALA A 732 27.85 -34.72 -2.08
C ALA A 732 29.12 -35.12 -1.33
N ALA A 733 30.04 -34.20 -1.09
CA ALA A 733 31.27 -34.47 -0.36
C ALA A 733 31.00 -34.94 1.08
N TYR A 734 30.04 -34.34 1.77
CA TYR A 734 29.68 -34.80 3.11
C TYR A 734 29.06 -36.20 3.07
N LEU A 735 28.17 -36.48 2.10
CA LEU A 735 27.60 -37.82 1.94
C LEU A 735 28.71 -38.89 1.70
N PHE A 736 29.69 -38.63 0.81
CA PHE A 736 30.78 -39.55 0.53
C PHE A 736 31.69 -39.72 1.76
N ALA A 737 31.91 -38.67 2.54
CA ALA A 737 32.65 -38.78 3.81
C ALA A 737 31.93 -39.72 4.80
N LEU A 738 30.61 -39.62 4.94
CA LEU A 738 29.79 -40.51 5.76
C LEU A 738 29.82 -41.97 5.28
N LEU A 739 29.93 -42.17 3.99
CA LEU A 739 30.07 -43.49 3.37
C LEU A 739 31.51 -44.06 3.46
N GLY A 740 32.45 -43.31 4.04
CA GLY A 740 33.85 -43.69 4.18
C GLY A 740 34.69 -43.50 2.90
N GLU A 741 34.18 -42.75 1.94
CA GLU A 741 34.84 -42.45 0.66
C GLU A 741 35.56 -41.08 0.72
N THR A 742 36.45 -40.90 1.72
CA THR A 742 37.14 -39.62 2.00
C THR A 742 37.91 -39.07 0.82
N GLU A 743 38.62 -39.92 0.06
CA GLU A 743 39.33 -39.50 -1.16
C GLU A 743 38.43 -38.81 -2.16
N ARG A 744 37.25 -39.39 -2.39
CA ARG A 744 36.24 -38.85 -3.32
C ARG A 744 35.64 -37.54 -2.77
N ALA A 745 35.37 -37.47 -1.48
CA ALA A 745 34.88 -36.28 -0.83
C ALA A 745 35.84 -35.08 -1.01
N VAL A 746 37.13 -35.29 -0.74
CA VAL A 746 38.14 -34.24 -0.88
C VAL A 746 38.34 -33.86 -2.35
N ALA A 747 38.38 -34.80 -3.28
CA ALA A 747 38.49 -34.52 -4.71
C ALA A 747 37.31 -33.65 -5.23
N ILE A 748 36.11 -33.94 -4.78
CA ILE A 748 34.91 -33.10 -5.12
C ILE A 748 35.08 -31.67 -4.62
N LEU A 749 35.50 -31.45 -3.38
CA LEU A 749 35.71 -30.10 -2.83
C LEU A 749 36.84 -29.34 -3.52
N GLN A 750 37.95 -30.04 -3.85
CA GLN A 750 39.05 -29.44 -4.62
C GLN A 750 38.54 -28.96 -6.02
N LYS A 751 37.79 -29.79 -6.71
CA LYS A 751 37.23 -29.46 -8.00
C LYS A 751 36.22 -28.30 -7.90
N ALA A 752 35.35 -28.31 -6.88
CA ALA A 752 34.39 -27.23 -6.63
C ALA A 752 35.10 -25.88 -6.39
N ALA A 753 36.23 -25.84 -5.69
CA ALA A 753 37.02 -24.62 -5.51
C ALA A 753 37.67 -24.15 -6.83
N GLU A 754 38.15 -25.07 -7.69
CA GLU A 754 38.67 -24.74 -9.02
C GLU A 754 37.59 -24.18 -9.95
N ASP A 755 36.37 -24.62 -9.77
CA ASP A 755 35.19 -24.17 -10.52
C ASP A 755 34.53 -22.93 -9.89
N HIS A 756 35.13 -22.33 -8.87
CA HIS A 756 34.63 -21.15 -8.15
C HIS A 756 33.26 -21.34 -7.51
N TYR A 757 32.99 -22.53 -6.96
CA TYR A 757 31.76 -22.82 -6.26
C TYR A 757 31.83 -22.30 -4.81
N LEU A 758 31.20 -21.15 -4.51
CA LEU A 758 31.29 -20.44 -3.23
C LEU A 758 30.98 -21.31 -1.99
N PRO A 759 29.94 -22.20 -1.99
CA PRO A 759 29.64 -23.03 -0.81
C PRO A 759 30.79 -23.94 -0.33
N VAL A 760 31.86 -24.14 -1.12
CA VAL A 760 33.04 -24.84 -0.65
C VAL A 760 33.72 -24.13 0.54
N ALA A 761 33.60 -22.82 0.62
CA ALA A 761 34.13 -22.02 1.73
C ALA A 761 33.37 -22.27 3.06
N GLU A 762 32.13 -22.73 3.01
CA GLU A 762 31.35 -23.08 4.21
C GLU A 762 31.95 -24.27 4.96
N VAL A 763 32.68 -25.14 4.29
CA VAL A 763 33.35 -26.30 4.88
C VAL A 763 34.22 -25.91 6.09
N LYS A 764 34.78 -24.69 6.09
CA LYS A 764 35.51 -24.15 7.23
C LYS A 764 34.62 -24.05 8.49
N MET A 765 33.39 -23.59 8.37
CA MET A 765 32.51 -23.29 9.51
C MET A 765 31.48 -24.37 9.79
N ASP A 766 31.10 -25.16 8.79
CA ASP A 766 30.08 -26.19 8.94
C ASP A 766 30.52 -27.29 9.94
N PRO A 767 29.78 -27.44 11.06
CA PRO A 767 30.17 -28.43 12.09
C PRO A 767 30.19 -29.86 11.59
N ARG A 768 29.51 -30.21 10.53
CA ARG A 768 29.48 -31.56 9.94
C ARG A 768 30.82 -31.99 9.36
N PHE A 769 31.66 -31.05 8.97
CA PHE A 769 32.97 -31.31 8.34
C PHE A 769 34.14 -31.38 9.33
N VAL A 770 33.91 -31.40 10.63
CA VAL A 770 34.96 -31.43 11.66
C VAL A 770 35.99 -32.57 11.43
N ASP A 771 35.52 -33.77 11.06
CA ASP A 771 36.39 -34.89 10.81
C ASP A 771 37.11 -34.77 9.46
N LEU A 772 36.46 -34.31 8.45
CA LEU A 772 37.06 -34.11 7.13
C LEU A 772 38.12 -32.99 7.14
N ARG A 773 37.97 -31.96 7.99
CA ARG A 773 38.99 -30.92 8.17
C ARG A 773 40.32 -31.39 8.77
N LYS A 774 40.37 -32.60 9.31
CA LYS A 774 41.63 -33.21 9.76
C LYS A 774 42.49 -33.69 8.57
N ASP A 775 41.91 -33.81 7.38
CA ASP A 775 42.67 -34.11 6.17
C ASP A 775 43.49 -32.88 5.74
N GLN A 776 44.80 -33.06 5.61
CA GLN A 776 45.73 -31.96 5.26
C GLN A 776 45.37 -31.27 3.94
N ARG A 777 44.88 -32.03 2.96
CA ARG A 777 44.50 -31.49 1.63
C ARG A 777 43.35 -30.50 1.74
N LEU A 778 42.42 -30.67 2.69
CA LEU A 778 41.36 -29.72 2.92
C LEU A 778 41.84 -28.43 3.61
N SER A 779 42.80 -28.58 4.56
CA SER A 779 43.48 -27.42 5.13
C SER A 779 44.23 -26.59 4.07
N GLU A 780 44.94 -27.27 3.17
CA GLU A 780 45.63 -26.63 2.05
C GLU A 780 44.65 -25.95 1.07
N LEU A 781 43.48 -26.57 0.83
CA LEU A 781 42.40 -25.99 0.02
C LEU A 781 41.88 -24.70 0.66
N LEU A 782 41.59 -24.67 1.96
CA LEU A 782 41.11 -23.48 2.65
C LEU A 782 42.13 -22.34 2.56
N VAL A 783 43.42 -22.63 2.73
CA VAL A 783 44.50 -21.63 2.54
C VAL A 783 44.52 -21.13 1.10
N LYS A 784 44.35 -21.99 0.09
CA LYS A 784 44.34 -21.64 -1.32
C LYS A 784 43.20 -20.65 -1.69
N ILE A 785 42.05 -20.79 -1.04
CA ILE A 785 40.90 -19.89 -1.21
C ILE A 785 40.94 -18.69 -0.23
N GLY A 786 42.09 -18.42 0.41
CA GLY A 786 42.29 -17.25 1.26
C GLY A 786 41.64 -17.31 2.65
N LEU A 787 41.25 -18.53 3.10
CA LEU A 787 40.68 -18.73 4.43
C LEU A 787 41.73 -19.43 5.35
N SER A 788 41.90 -18.93 6.55
CA SER A 788 42.69 -19.67 7.56
C SER A 788 41.98 -21.00 7.89
N PRO A 789 42.72 -22.13 8.07
CA PRO A 789 42.15 -23.42 8.36
C PRO A 789 41.35 -23.46 9.67
#